data_d9be84a36ec82d7e644be6a839e80390
#
_entry.id   d9be84a36ec82d7e644be6a839e80390
#
_cell.length_a   1.000
_cell.length_b   1.000
_cell.length_c   1.000
_cell.angle_alpha   90.00
_cell.angle_beta   90.00
_cell.angle_gamma   90.00
#
_symmetry.space_group_name_H-M   'P 1'
#
loop_
_entity.id
_entity.type
_entity.pdbx_description
1 polymer ?
#
loop_
_entity_poly.entity_id
_entity_poly.type
_entity_poly.pdbx_seq_one_letter_code
_entity_poly.pdbx_strand_id
1 'polypeptide(L)'
;MKHCVVSMVGISVALVVVDVPAASVVLETATLRLEISELGAVHSLKAKPDGRELLARPDSEPMAMVYCGGEWAYEVGWTYAHAVPPKYQNGRAFPATSVSLAGERLTVGFGGADVVVIYKVAKRDDYLTLELNEVRGGPVHHLDLLRLPIKKLPNHGAWINIAYDDGFGVCLCAGSAKTDALAEPHDGHLTLKASAETDSGLVGAKAVLIGCAKPQARFLDVMEQVERELGLPPGARLRRSPAQRYSYLWADHITLENAGRYIAWTKRAGFHMVLFSYTAFSKGAGHFVWNESYPNGMADLKKVADAIRAAGLCVGMHIHYCKARKGDPYTTPLPDRRLHKERRFTLASPLDAASAVVTVKENPAGCTLDKGRRILHIGDELIAYTQYTMRPPYQFTGCERGHLKTAAEAHPVTDEAGLLDVDTWDIFIRYDQNTDIQDETARRLADIVSQTGPYEMVYFDGAEDVHAPFWYHIANAQHRVWRLLQPTPPVTEAPRYPNFAWHLITRGNAYDKIAPPGGMKDFCDLTACPSAAIRVHDFSRIEFGWLGNYGGSKRGSAGPDVFEYIASRAAAWDCPLSIQMRATELESNPRGDDCVEVLRTWEEARLGGKLTEAHRRLLRNVKPSQEHYVTCFHAFPIWEHYAKDGTLTPVQREILAQRREHHLFINEQDRHEMVEIKEVPLAPGSPFKAFWFQRAAQHGDTYVLIWAARGAAELRLPVAALRVTVMRPFGKTVEARSAITIGNRHYLQFRDMTPEGVAKLLGSIKP
;
A
#
# COMPACT_ATOMS: atom_id res chain seq x y z
N MET A 1 -44.93 78.55 39.15
CA MET A 1 -44.76 77.14 38.93
C MET A 1 -43.34 76.95 38.47
N LYS A 2 -42.44 76.51 39.30
CA LYS A 2 -41.01 76.38 39.06
C LYS A 2 -40.70 74.86 38.89
N HIS A 3 -40.16 74.47 37.72
CA HIS A 3 -39.71 73.13 37.49
C HIS A 3 -38.32 72.97 38.10
N CYS A 4 -38.16 71.94 38.95
CA CYS A 4 -36.88 71.48 39.45
C CYS A 4 -36.40 70.40 38.51
N VAL A 5 -35.25 70.59 37.85
CA VAL A 5 -34.53 69.60 37.09
C VAL A 5 -33.49 68.94 38.00
N VAL A 6 -33.66 67.65 38.28
CA VAL A 6 -32.68 66.88 39.03
C VAL A 6 -31.76 66.20 37.98
N SER A 7 -30.48 66.62 37.96
CA SER A 7 -29.42 65.94 37.15
C SER A 7 -28.95 64.68 37.87
N MET A 8 -29.21 63.50 37.27
CA MET A 8 -28.55 62.29 37.72
C MET A 8 -27.17 62.20 37.06
N VAL A 9 -26.15 62.20 37.84
CA VAL A 9 -24.78 61.86 37.43
C VAL A 9 -24.66 60.33 37.38
N GLY A 10 -24.60 59.73 36.18
CA GLY A 10 -24.33 58.31 35.98
C GLY A 10 -22.85 58.03 36.20
N ILE A 11 -22.53 57.24 37.21
CA ILE A 11 -21.18 56.68 37.40
C ILE A 11 -21.11 55.43 36.50
N SER A 12 -20.38 55.50 35.36
CA SER A 12 -20.00 54.35 34.55
C SER A 12 -18.85 53.60 35.24
N VAL A 13 -19.15 52.47 35.85
CA VAL A 13 -18.14 51.54 36.32
C VAL A 13 -17.68 50.78 35.08
N ALA A 14 -16.50 51.09 34.57
CA ALA A 14 -15.82 50.28 33.57
C ALA A 14 -15.36 48.99 34.27
N LEU A 15 -16.03 47.88 33.99
CA LEU A 15 -15.50 46.55 34.30
C LEU A 15 -14.24 46.35 33.43
N VAL A 16 -13.08 46.50 34.02
CA VAL A 16 -11.83 46.01 33.45
C VAL A 16 -11.89 44.49 33.61
N VAL A 17 -12.27 43.81 32.55
CA VAL A 17 -12.06 42.36 32.45
C VAL A 17 -10.54 42.17 32.35
N VAL A 18 -9.93 41.88 33.49
CA VAL A 18 -8.56 41.38 33.52
C VAL A 18 -8.65 39.97 32.93
N ASP A 19 -8.20 39.81 31.72
CA ASP A 19 -7.94 38.50 31.13
C ASP A 19 -6.86 37.82 32.00
N VAL A 20 -7.28 37.07 33.01
CA VAL A 20 -6.39 36.13 33.70
C VAL A 20 -6.13 35.05 32.69
N PRO A 21 -4.89 34.87 32.21
CA PRO A 21 -4.60 33.79 31.32
C PRO A 21 -5.03 32.48 31.98
N ALA A 22 -5.97 31.77 31.35
CA ALA A 22 -6.42 30.49 31.84
C ALA A 22 -5.17 29.60 32.05
N ALA A 23 -5.06 29.00 33.23
CA ALA A 23 -3.94 28.10 33.50
C ALA A 23 -3.89 27.03 32.41
N SER A 24 -2.70 26.79 31.84
CA SER A 24 -2.52 25.85 30.75
C SER A 24 -1.64 24.69 31.17
N VAL A 25 -1.96 23.51 30.68
CA VAL A 25 -1.08 22.32 30.77
C VAL A 25 -0.03 22.43 29.69
N VAL A 26 1.25 22.37 30.07
CA VAL A 26 2.39 22.42 29.14
C VAL A 26 3.08 21.09 29.07
N LEU A 27 3.14 20.54 27.87
CA LEU A 27 3.93 19.34 27.52
C LEU A 27 5.07 19.79 26.61
N GLU A 28 6.30 19.60 27.08
CA GLU A 28 7.48 20.18 26.42
C GLU A 28 8.60 19.14 26.29
N THR A 29 9.25 19.16 25.12
CA THR A 29 10.46 18.41 24.77
C THR A 29 11.60 19.40 24.40
N ALA A 30 12.75 18.92 23.96
CA ALA A 30 13.77 19.81 23.44
C ALA A 30 13.38 20.47 22.10
N THR A 31 12.47 19.86 21.34
CA THR A 31 12.08 20.28 19.98
C THR A 31 10.69 20.87 19.87
N LEU A 32 9.74 20.47 20.73
CA LEU A 32 8.34 20.89 20.71
C LEU A 32 7.86 21.43 22.04
N ARG A 33 6.89 22.35 21.98
CA ARG A 33 6.10 22.80 23.13
C ARG A 33 4.61 22.79 22.76
N LEU A 34 3.84 21.92 23.41
CA LEU A 34 2.38 21.82 23.31
C LEU A 34 1.73 22.43 24.54
N GLU A 35 0.84 23.38 24.33
CA GLU A 35 0.04 24.00 25.37
C GLU A 35 -1.46 23.67 25.19
N ILE A 36 -2.09 23.20 26.26
CA ILE A 36 -3.49 22.80 26.28
C ILE A 36 -4.17 23.61 27.39
N SER A 37 -5.30 24.24 27.10
CA SER A 37 -6.06 24.95 28.11
C SER A 37 -6.66 23.99 29.15
N GLU A 38 -6.88 24.43 30.37
CA GLU A 38 -7.58 23.63 31.39
C GLU A 38 -8.98 23.18 30.95
N LEU A 39 -9.56 23.86 29.96
CA LEU A 39 -10.86 23.52 29.36
C LEU A 39 -10.75 22.52 28.22
N GLY A 40 -9.55 22.02 27.92
CA GLY A 40 -9.33 20.93 26.95
C GLY A 40 -9.09 21.37 25.51
N ALA A 41 -9.03 22.66 25.21
CA ALA A 41 -8.68 23.14 23.86
C ALA A 41 -7.17 23.15 23.63
N VAL A 42 -6.71 22.87 22.42
CA VAL A 42 -5.31 23.01 22.03
C VAL A 42 -5.00 24.49 21.79
N HIS A 43 -4.16 25.07 22.65
CA HIS A 43 -3.86 26.49 22.66
C HIS A 43 -2.67 26.87 21.81
N SER A 44 -1.58 26.10 21.86
CA SER A 44 -0.36 26.35 21.10
C SER A 44 0.42 25.07 20.82
N LEU A 45 1.05 24.97 19.66
CA LEU A 45 2.05 23.97 19.32
C LEU A 45 3.24 24.64 18.65
N LYS A 46 4.33 24.82 19.37
CA LYS A 46 5.52 25.53 18.87
C LYS A 46 6.67 24.60 18.55
N ALA A 47 7.29 24.83 17.40
CA ALA A 47 8.61 24.33 17.10
C ALA A 47 9.64 25.14 17.90
N LYS A 48 10.40 24.51 18.80
CA LYS A 48 11.32 25.23 19.69
C LYS A 48 12.54 25.82 19.01
N PRO A 49 13.13 25.21 17.96
CA PRO A 49 14.34 25.77 17.33
C PRO A 49 14.16 27.19 16.78
N ASP A 50 12.95 27.53 16.32
CA ASP A 50 12.67 28.82 15.69
C ASP A 50 11.49 29.58 16.35
N GLY A 51 10.85 28.98 17.35
CA GLY A 51 9.68 29.54 18.05
C GLY A 51 8.40 29.58 17.22
N ARG A 52 8.39 28.94 16.04
CA ARG A 52 7.29 28.98 15.08
C ARG A 52 6.05 28.27 15.62
N GLU A 53 4.89 28.96 15.54
CA GLU A 53 3.59 28.38 15.84
C GLU A 53 3.13 27.49 14.68
N LEU A 54 2.84 26.23 14.99
CA LEU A 54 2.40 25.22 14.04
C LEU A 54 0.88 25.08 13.96
N LEU A 55 0.13 25.49 15.01
CA LEU A 55 -1.33 25.44 14.96
C LEU A 55 -1.89 26.40 13.92
N ALA A 56 -2.91 25.94 13.21
CA ALA A 56 -3.64 26.76 12.26
C ALA A 56 -4.68 27.66 12.96
N ARG A 57 -5.32 27.13 14.00
CA ARG A 57 -6.42 27.77 14.74
C ARG A 57 -6.30 27.43 16.23
N PRO A 58 -5.59 28.25 17.01
CA PRO A 58 -5.56 28.10 18.47
C PRO A 58 -6.97 28.11 19.08
N ASP A 59 -7.18 27.28 20.09
CA ASP A 59 -8.44 27.15 20.85
C ASP A 59 -9.68 26.72 20.06
N SER A 60 -9.51 26.31 18.79
CA SER A 60 -10.64 25.95 17.93
C SER A 60 -11.03 24.47 18.01
N GLU A 61 -10.13 23.59 18.43
CA GLU A 61 -10.38 22.15 18.53
C GLU A 61 -10.01 21.61 19.93
N PRO A 62 -10.81 20.65 20.43
CA PRO A 62 -10.46 19.95 21.66
C PRO A 62 -9.25 19.06 21.43
N MET A 63 -8.39 18.93 22.46
CA MET A 63 -7.24 18.02 22.41
C MET A 63 -7.63 16.55 22.24
N ALA A 64 -8.83 16.19 22.69
CA ALA A 64 -9.33 14.81 22.69
C ALA A 64 -10.85 14.80 22.55
N MET A 65 -11.38 13.70 22.01
CA MET A 65 -12.82 13.45 21.91
C MET A 65 -13.14 12.01 22.32
N VAL A 66 -14.24 11.83 23.04
CA VAL A 66 -14.77 10.50 23.37
C VAL A 66 -16.10 10.28 22.64
N TYR A 67 -16.30 9.06 22.17
CA TYR A 67 -17.50 8.65 21.44
C TYR A 67 -18.22 7.57 22.27
N CYS A 68 -19.47 7.85 22.65
CA CYS A 68 -20.26 7.02 23.54
C CYS A 68 -21.53 6.53 22.84
N GLY A 69 -21.82 5.24 22.98
CA GLY A 69 -22.89 4.58 22.21
C GLY A 69 -22.58 4.59 20.71
N GLY A 70 -23.44 3.99 19.90
CA GLY A 70 -23.23 3.95 18.45
C GLY A 70 -22.13 2.98 18.01
N GLU A 71 -21.76 3.12 16.75
CA GLU A 71 -20.79 2.24 16.08
C GLU A 71 -20.05 2.96 14.96
N TRP A 72 -18.89 2.44 14.56
CA TRP A 72 -18.21 2.82 13.33
C TRP A 72 -18.74 1.99 12.17
N ALA A 73 -19.34 2.65 11.18
CA ALA A 73 -19.71 2.00 9.93
C ALA A 73 -18.52 2.00 8.99
N TYR A 74 -18.06 0.80 8.67
CA TYR A 74 -17.02 0.55 7.67
C TYR A 74 -17.68 0.21 6.34
N GLU A 75 -17.35 0.93 5.27
CA GLU A 75 -17.76 0.55 3.93
C GLU A 75 -16.99 -0.71 3.52
N VAL A 76 -17.72 -1.79 3.34
CA VAL A 76 -17.17 -3.09 2.96
C VAL A 76 -17.29 -3.25 1.45
N GLY A 77 -16.19 -3.09 0.74
CA GLY A 77 -16.03 -3.55 -0.64
C GLY A 77 -15.15 -4.79 -0.70
N TRP A 78 -14.90 -5.30 -1.89
CA TRP A 78 -13.95 -6.40 -2.05
C TRP A 78 -12.52 -6.03 -1.64
N THR A 79 -12.21 -4.73 -1.62
CA THR A 79 -10.91 -4.19 -1.24
C THR A 79 -10.90 -3.61 0.16
N TYR A 80 -12.02 -3.72 0.85
CA TYR A 80 -12.23 -3.04 2.11
C TYR A 80 -11.81 -1.58 2.12
N ALA A 81 -12.63 -0.83 2.44
CA ALA A 81 -12.76 0.53 2.84
C ALA A 81 -11.55 1.29 3.36
N HIS A 82 -10.39 1.04 2.85
CA HIS A 82 -9.22 1.81 3.28
C HIS A 82 -9.13 3.18 2.64
N ALA A 83 -9.90 3.40 1.58
CA ALA A 83 -10.00 4.69 0.92
C ALA A 83 -11.09 5.58 1.52
N VAL A 84 -12.02 4.99 2.28
CA VAL A 84 -13.14 5.71 2.90
C VAL A 84 -13.02 5.59 4.41
N PRO A 85 -12.76 6.69 5.12
CA PRO A 85 -12.75 6.66 6.58
C PRO A 85 -14.08 6.16 7.12
N PRO A 86 -14.07 5.33 8.18
CA PRO A 86 -15.30 4.86 8.80
C PRO A 86 -16.11 6.05 9.33
N LYS A 87 -17.43 5.92 9.29
CA LYS A 87 -18.36 6.94 9.78
C LYS A 87 -18.95 6.50 11.11
N TYR A 88 -18.88 7.38 12.10
CA TYR A 88 -19.55 7.15 13.39
C TYR A 88 -21.05 7.37 13.26
N GLN A 89 -21.83 6.38 13.68
CA GLN A 89 -23.29 6.36 13.56
C GLN A 89 -23.95 6.02 14.89
N ASN A 90 -25.18 6.53 15.09
CA ASN A 90 -26.06 6.16 16.20
C ASN A 90 -25.51 6.45 17.60
N GLY A 91 -24.49 7.30 17.73
CA GLY A 91 -23.91 7.67 19.01
C GLY A 91 -23.62 9.18 19.14
N ARG A 92 -22.94 9.56 20.20
CA ARG A 92 -22.57 10.95 20.49
C ARG A 92 -21.07 11.11 20.69
N ALA A 93 -20.53 12.18 20.14
CA ALA A 93 -19.16 12.61 20.36
C ALA A 93 -19.14 13.74 21.40
N PHE A 94 -18.23 13.65 22.37
CA PHE A 94 -18.07 14.64 23.43
C PHE A 94 -16.62 15.13 23.47
N PRO A 95 -16.39 16.45 23.41
CA PRO A 95 -15.06 17.01 23.51
C PRO A 95 -14.51 16.96 24.94
N ALA A 96 -13.20 17.01 25.08
CA ALA A 96 -12.56 17.27 26.35
C ALA A 96 -13.04 18.62 26.91
N THR A 97 -13.36 18.64 28.21
CA THR A 97 -13.88 19.83 28.94
C THR A 97 -13.04 20.22 30.15
N SER A 98 -12.12 19.34 30.55
CA SER A 98 -11.15 19.63 31.59
C SER A 98 -9.87 18.88 31.39
N VAL A 99 -8.73 19.51 31.65
CA VAL A 99 -7.39 18.91 31.55
C VAL A 99 -6.55 19.35 32.74
N SER A 100 -5.88 18.38 33.36
CA SER A 100 -4.92 18.66 34.44
C SER A 100 -3.72 17.72 34.36
N LEU A 101 -2.56 18.22 34.76
CA LEU A 101 -1.31 17.46 34.76
C LEU A 101 -0.70 17.44 36.16
N ALA A 102 -0.49 16.26 36.72
CA ALA A 102 0.19 16.07 38.01
C ALA A 102 1.36 15.07 37.80
N GLY A 103 2.57 15.60 37.73
CA GLY A 103 3.76 14.81 37.36
C GLY A 103 3.65 14.23 35.94
N GLU A 104 3.65 12.91 35.79
CA GLU A 104 3.45 12.21 34.52
C GLU A 104 1.98 11.85 34.23
N ARG A 105 1.06 12.20 35.16
CA ARG A 105 -0.35 11.83 35.03
C ARG A 105 -1.15 13.00 34.45
N LEU A 106 -1.57 12.83 33.19
CA LEU A 106 -2.49 13.75 32.51
C LEU A 106 -3.92 13.21 32.66
N THR A 107 -4.79 13.97 33.25
CA THR A 107 -6.21 13.62 33.44
C THR A 107 -7.06 14.51 32.53
N VAL A 108 -7.93 13.89 31.74
CA VAL A 108 -8.82 14.57 30.79
C VAL A 108 -10.26 14.17 31.08
N GLY A 109 -11.12 15.16 31.34
CA GLY A 109 -12.55 14.95 31.61
C GLY A 109 -13.40 15.32 30.40
N PHE A 110 -14.49 14.58 30.21
CA PHE A 110 -15.49 14.76 29.17
C PHE A 110 -16.87 14.95 29.82
N GLY A 111 -17.10 16.13 30.32
CA GLY A 111 -18.26 16.43 31.20
C GLY A 111 -19.64 16.07 30.63
N GLY A 112 -19.81 16.14 29.31
CA GLY A 112 -21.06 15.74 28.64
C GLY A 112 -21.31 14.23 28.61
N ALA A 113 -20.26 13.41 28.77
CA ALA A 113 -20.31 11.94 28.75
C ALA A 113 -20.13 11.30 30.12
N ASP A 114 -19.81 12.09 31.15
CA ASP A 114 -19.40 11.60 32.48
C ASP A 114 -18.24 10.59 32.38
N VAL A 115 -17.26 10.91 31.53
CA VAL A 115 -16.06 10.10 31.28
C VAL A 115 -14.82 10.87 31.70
N VAL A 116 -13.89 10.15 32.33
CA VAL A 116 -12.54 10.66 32.65
C VAL A 116 -11.52 9.65 32.10
N VAL A 117 -10.56 10.14 31.35
CA VAL A 117 -9.42 9.34 30.88
C VAL A 117 -8.13 9.81 31.52
N ILE A 118 -7.22 8.89 31.78
CA ILE A 118 -5.96 9.13 32.43
C ILE A 118 -4.85 8.59 31.57
N TYR A 119 -3.95 9.48 31.16
CA TYR A 119 -2.76 9.14 30.42
C TYR A 119 -1.52 9.16 31.31
N LYS A 120 -0.59 8.27 31.02
CA LYS A 120 0.80 8.42 31.40
C LYS A 120 1.54 9.20 30.32
N VAL A 121 2.16 10.30 30.69
CA VAL A 121 2.99 11.12 29.81
C VAL A 121 4.45 10.80 30.05
N ALA A 122 5.18 10.42 28.99
CA ALA A 122 6.63 10.34 29.05
C ALA A 122 7.24 11.32 28.05
N LYS A 123 8.32 12.00 28.44
CA LYS A 123 8.98 13.04 27.65
C LYS A 123 10.41 12.62 27.35
N ARG A 124 10.86 12.86 26.11
CA ARG A 124 12.22 12.67 25.63
C ARG A 124 12.65 13.95 24.89
N ASP A 125 13.86 13.97 24.38
CA ASP A 125 14.38 15.16 23.71
C ASP A 125 13.58 15.52 22.45
N ASP A 126 13.31 14.57 21.58
CA ASP A 126 12.64 14.80 20.29
C ASP A 126 11.16 14.38 20.28
N TYR A 127 10.66 13.72 21.33
CA TYR A 127 9.28 13.24 21.35
C TYR A 127 8.65 13.15 22.74
N LEU A 128 7.34 13.08 22.78
CA LEU A 128 6.56 12.69 23.96
C LEU A 128 5.56 11.59 23.62
N THR A 129 5.16 10.83 24.66
CA THR A 129 4.13 9.81 24.53
C THR A 129 2.94 10.11 25.43
N LEU A 130 1.74 9.80 24.93
CA LEU A 130 0.51 9.73 25.69
C LEU A 130 0.04 8.26 25.69
N GLU A 131 0.21 7.57 26.79
CA GLU A 131 -0.24 6.18 26.97
C GLU A 131 -1.51 6.17 27.82
N LEU A 132 -2.58 5.61 27.27
CA LEU A 132 -3.86 5.51 27.98
C LEU A 132 -3.80 4.44 29.06
N ASN A 133 -3.82 4.84 30.31
CA ASN A 133 -3.70 3.95 31.47
C ASN A 133 -5.05 3.56 32.05
N GLU A 134 -6.04 4.46 31.99
CA GLU A 134 -7.31 4.25 32.66
C GLU A 134 -8.44 5.03 31.97
N VAL A 135 -9.61 4.40 31.88
CA VAL A 135 -10.88 5.01 31.48
C VAL A 135 -11.88 4.79 32.60
N ARG A 136 -12.48 5.86 33.08
CA ARG A 136 -13.55 5.86 34.10
C ARG A 136 -14.82 6.40 33.51
N GLY A 137 -15.97 5.83 33.89
CA GLY A 137 -17.28 6.16 33.30
C GLY A 137 -17.47 5.46 31.95
N GLY A 138 -18.49 5.83 31.24
CA GLY A 138 -18.75 5.23 29.93
C GLY A 138 -20.11 4.61 29.79
N PRO A 139 -20.40 3.84 28.72
CA PRO A 139 -19.44 3.12 27.86
C PRO A 139 -18.76 4.00 26.82
N VAL A 140 -17.46 3.88 26.69
CA VAL A 140 -16.67 4.55 25.64
C VAL A 140 -16.47 3.56 24.49
N HIS A 141 -16.87 3.95 23.30
CA HIS A 141 -16.70 3.14 22.08
C HIS A 141 -15.39 3.46 21.36
N HIS A 142 -15.11 4.75 21.19
CA HIS A 142 -13.91 5.25 20.53
C HIS A 142 -13.37 6.47 21.28
N LEU A 143 -12.07 6.67 21.24
CA LEU A 143 -11.38 7.79 21.86
C LEU A 143 -10.32 8.35 20.92
N ASP A 144 -10.45 9.63 20.54
CA ASP A 144 -9.33 10.38 19.99
C ASP A 144 -8.41 10.76 21.15
N LEU A 145 -7.22 10.17 21.16
CA LEU A 145 -6.22 10.35 22.23
C LEU A 145 -5.60 11.75 22.18
N LEU A 146 -5.33 12.24 20.98
CA LEU A 146 -4.78 13.56 20.71
C LEU A 146 -5.21 14.03 19.32
N ARG A 147 -5.60 15.31 19.23
CA ARG A 147 -5.98 16.02 18.01
C ARG A 147 -5.19 17.32 17.93
N LEU A 148 -4.55 17.58 16.80
CA LEU A 148 -3.70 18.75 16.59
C LEU A 148 -4.03 19.40 15.24
N PRO A 149 -4.75 20.54 15.23
CA PRO A 149 -5.10 21.27 14.00
C PRO A 149 -3.90 22.11 13.54
N ILE A 150 -3.02 21.52 12.75
CA ILE A 150 -1.79 22.14 12.29
C ILE A 150 -1.95 22.86 10.94
N LYS A 151 -1.13 23.86 10.69
CA LYS A 151 -1.01 24.51 9.40
C LYS A 151 -0.61 23.49 8.32
N LYS A 152 -1.15 23.65 7.11
CA LYS A 152 -0.65 22.86 5.98
C LYS A 152 0.82 23.18 5.76
N LEU A 153 1.66 22.14 5.83
CA LEU A 153 3.07 22.21 5.47
C LEU A 153 3.24 21.64 4.05
N PRO A 154 4.35 21.99 3.35
CA PRO A 154 4.57 21.57 1.96
C PRO A 154 4.51 20.06 1.73
N ASN A 155 4.94 19.29 2.71
CA ASN A 155 5.03 17.83 2.61
C ASN A 155 4.17 17.15 3.69
N HIS A 156 3.44 16.11 3.29
CA HIS A 156 2.64 15.30 4.20
C HIS A 156 2.82 13.82 3.88
N GLY A 157 3.37 13.07 4.84
CA GLY A 157 3.46 11.62 4.83
C GLY A 157 2.24 11.02 5.53
N ALA A 158 1.24 10.61 4.76
CA ALA A 158 -0.05 10.18 5.30
C ALA A 158 0.02 8.84 6.04
N TRP A 159 0.95 7.97 5.69
CA TRP A 159 1.09 6.67 6.34
C TRP A 159 1.65 6.80 7.76
N ILE A 160 2.80 7.50 7.92
CA ILE A 160 3.38 7.73 9.25
C ILE A 160 2.76 8.93 9.97
N ASN A 161 1.90 9.69 9.28
CA ASN A 161 1.21 10.85 9.80
C ASN A 161 2.15 12.00 10.23
N ILE A 162 3.06 12.37 9.31
CA ILE A 162 3.99 13.49 9.47
C ILE A 162 3.67 14.63 8.50
N ALA A 163 3.67 15.86 8.97
CA ALA A 163 3.66 17.06 8.14
C ALA A 163 4.97 17.83 8.35
N TYR A 164 5.61 18.31 7.27
CA TYR A 164 6.93 18.91 7.36
C TYR A 164 7.28 19.86 6.20
N ASP A 165 8.23 20.71 6.45
CA ASP A 165 9.00 21.47 5.46
C ASP A 165 10.52 21.16 5.60
N ASP A 166 11.37 21.92 4.93
CA ASP A 166 12.83 21.70 4.99
C ASP A 166 13.42 21.95 6.37
N GLY A 167 12.81 22.81 7.17
CA GLY A 167 13.31 23.22 8.50
C GLY A 167 12.80 22.35 9.63
N PHE A 168 11.53 21.98 9.61
CA PHE A 168 10.88 21.30 10.73
C PHE A 168 9.72 20.41 10.30
N GLY A 169 9.49 19.36 11.08
CA GLY A 169 8.36 18.45 10.91
C GLY A 169 7.71 18.08 12.24
N VAL A 170 6.42 17.85 12.19
CA VAL A 170 5.62 17.31 13.30
C VAL A 170 4.96 16.01 12.86
N CYS A 171 5.13 14.98 13.67
CA CYS A 171 4.54 13.66 13.44
C CYS A 171 3.73 13.24 14.67
N LEU A 172 2.53 12.73 14.43
CA LEU A 172 1.69 12.10 15.45
C LEU A 172 1.38 10.69 15.01
N CYS A 173 2.04 9.69 15.60
CA CYS A 173 1.97 8.31 15.15
C CYS A 173 1.61 7.32 16.28
N ALA A 174 1.34 6.09 15.89
CA ALA A 174 1.01 5.00 16.80
C ALA A 174 2.26 4.48 17.53
N GLY A 175 2.24 4.49 18.85
CA GLY A 175 3.24 3.84 19.71
C GLY A 175 2.83 2.45 20.21
N SER A 176 1.70 1.94 19.74
CA SER A 176 1.22 0.57 20.01
C SER A 176 0.26 0.14 18.89
N ALA A 177 0.11 -1.18 18.70
CA ALA A 177 -0.85 -1.71 17.72
C ALA A 177 -2.32 -1.34 18.03
N LYS A 178 -2.63 -0.90 19.25
CA LYS A 178 -3.96 -0.44 19.68
C LYS A 178 -4.27 1.01 19.29
N THR A 179 -3.35 1.67 18.59
CA THR A 179 -3.49 3.08 18.22
C THR A 179 -3.50 3.20 16.71
N ASP A 180 -4.50 3.87 16.17
CA ASP A 180 -4.48 4.37 14.80
C ASP A 180 -4.03 5.84 14.80
N ALA A 181 -3.38 6.26 13.72
CA ALA A 181 -3.06 7.67 13.53
C ALA A 181 -3.24 8.05 12.06
N LEU A 182 -3.90 9.18 11.86
CA LEU A 182 -4.21 9.70 10.54
C LEU A 182 -4.31 11.24 10.57
N ALA A 183 -4.32 11.84 9.39
CA ALA A 183 -4.63 13.25 9.24
C ALA A 183 -6.01 13.45 8.61
N GLU A 184 -6.79 14.34 9.17
CA GLU A 184 -8.04 14.81 8.60
C GLU A 184 -7.77 16.13 7.85
N PRO A 185 -7.92 16.15 6.51
CA PRO A 185 -7.70 17.36 5.73
C PRO A 185 -8.91 18.29 5.86
N HIS A 186 -8.61 19.57 6.07
CA HIS A 186 -9.59 20.66 6.10
C HIS A 186 -9.16 21.76 5.13
N ASP A 187 -10.04 22.73 4.89
CA ASP A 187 -9.66 23.93 4.13
C ASP A 187 -8.63 24.76 4.95
N GLY A 188 -7.41 24.83 4.40
CA GLY A 188 -6.29 25.59 4.99
C GLY A 188 -5.51 24.91 6.11
N HIS A 189 -5.91 23.75 6.65
CA HIS A 189 -5.18 23.04 7.71
C HIS A 189 -5.32 21.50 7.63
N LEU A 190 -4.55 20.82 8.48
CA LEU A 190 -4.66 19.37 8.73
C LEU A 190 -4.88 19.17 10.22
N THR A 191 -5.83 18.32 10.62
CA THR A 191 -5.87 17.82 11.99
C THR A 191 -5.16 16.47 12.06
N LEU A 192 -3.95 16.46 12.66
CA LEU A 192 -3.29 15.21 13.00
C LEU A 192 -4.02 14.58 14.17
N LYS A 193 -4.39 13.31 14.05
CA LYS A 193 -5.20 12.59 15.02
C LYS A 193 -4.56 11.24 15.34
N ALA A 194 -4.58 10.86 16.64
CA ALA A 194 -4.31 9.52 17.12
C ALA A 194 -5.50 9.03 17.93
N SER A 195 -5.96 7.81 17.70
CA SER A 195 -7.18 7.27 18.29
C SER A 195 -7.07 5.79 18.67
N ALA A 196 -8.02 5.33 19.49
CA ALA A 196 -8.19 3.94 19.89
C ALA A 196 -9.67 3.57 19.98
N GLU A 197 -9.98 2.30 19.83
CA GLU A 197 -11.32 1.74 19.87
C GLU A 197 -11.46 0.65 20.95
N THR A 198 -12.66 0.48 21.48
CA THR A 198 -12.95 -0.55 22.49
C THR A 198 -12.66 -1.94 21.98
N ASP A 199 -12.95 -2.22 20.72
CA ASP A 199 -12.75 -3.55 20.10
C ASP A 199 -11.28 -3.96 20.05
N SER A 200 -10.36 -2.98 19.96
CA SER A 200 -8.91 -3.22 20.07
C SER A 200 -8.38 -3.15 21.51
N GLY A 201 -9.22 -2.73 22.44
CA GLY A 201 -8.87 -2.44 23.83
C GLY A 201 -8.24 -1.06 24.02
N LEU A 202 -8.94 -0.18 24.74
CA LEU A 202 -8.50 1.22 24.94
C LEU A 202 -7.22 1.33 25.76
N VAL A 203 -7.17 0.64 26.91
CA VAL A 203 -6.01 0.71 27.82
C VAL A 203 -4.75 0.12 27.17
N GLY A 204 -3.65 0.87 27.23
CA GLY A 204 -2.39 0.56 26.56
C GLY A 204 -2.29 1.14 25.15
N ALA A 205 -3.33 1.83 24.64
CA ALA A 205 -3.19 2.65 23.44
C ALA A 205 -2.20 3.79 23.71
N LYS A 206 -1.30 4.03 22.74
CA LYS A 206 -0.18 4.97 22.92
C LYS A 206 0.01 5.82 21.68
N ALA A 207 -0.15 7.12 21.81
CA ALA A 207 0.21 8.10 20.80
C ALA A 207 1.63 8.61 21.04
N VAL A 208 2.37 8.85 19.96
CA VAL A 208 3.71 9.43 19.97
C VAL A 208 3.69 10.73 19.17
N LEU A 209 3.99 11.85 19.84
CA LEU A 209 4.14 13.16 19.22
C LEU A 209 5.64 13.48 19.09
N ILE A 210 6.10 13.67 17.86
CA ILE A 210 7.51 13.91 17.52
C ILE A 210 7.66 15.30 16.91
N GLY A 211 8.68 16.04 17.36
CA GLY A 211 9.17 17.23 16.69
C GLY A 211 10.54 16.95 16.09
N CYS A 212 10.71 17.21 14.79
CA CYS A 212 11.93 16.89 14.11
C CYS A 212 12.49 18.08 13.32
N ALA A 213 13.64 18.58 13.70
CA ALA A 213 14.38 19.56 12.92
C ALA A 213 15.03 18.89 11.72
N LYS A 214 14.98 19.54 10.54
CA LYS A 214 15.50 19.01 9.26
C LYS A 214 15.03 17.60 8.95
N PRO A 215 13.70 17.36 8.77
CA PRO A 215 13.11 16.02 8.73
C PRO A 215 13.74 15.14 7.65
N GLN A 216 14.02 15.67 6.48
CA GLN A 216 14.64 14.92 5.38
C GLN A 216 15.95 14.21 5.79
N ALA A 217 16.71 14.81 6.68
CA ALA A 217 17.98 14.25 7.14
C ALA A 217 17.87 13.42 8.41
N ARG A 218 16.93 13.77 9.32
CA ARG A 218 16.95 13.29 10.70
C ARG A 218 15.75 12.41 11.10
N PHE A 219 14.64 12.44 10.36
CA PHE A 219 13.40 11.79 10.82
C PHE A 219 13.59 10.29 11.09
N LEU A 220 14.26 9.57 10.21
CA LEU A 220 14.51 8.15 10.42
C LEU A 220 15.42 7.87 11.63
N ASP A 221 16.33 8.79 12.00
CA ASP A 221 17.16 8.63 13.22
C ASP A 221 16.32 8.81 14.48
N VAL A 222 15.47 9.84 14.50
CA VAL A 222 14.53 10.09 15.61
C VAL A 222 13.57 8.93 15.75
N MET A 223 13.02 8.43 14.64
CA MET A 223 12.08 7.31 14.66
C MET A 223 12.76 6.00 15.11
N GLU A 224 13.99 5.73 14.69
CA GLU A 224 14.76 4.57 15.19
C GLU A 224 14.98 4.64 16.71
N GLN A 225 15.17 5.84 17.25
CA GLN A 225 15.23 6.03 18.70
C GLN A 225 13.88 5.72 19.36
N VAL A 226 12.78 6.24 18.82
CA VAL A 226 11.43 5.96 19.31
C VAL A 226 11.14 4.45 19.29
N GLU A 227 11.43 3.78 18.18
CA GLU A 227 11.23 2.35 18.01
C GLU A 227 12.01 1.53 19.05
N ARG A 228 13.29 1.86 19.27
CA ARG A 228 14.14 1.21 20.23
C ARG A 228 13.65 1.40 21.69
N GLU A 229 13.30 2.64 22.05
CA GLU A 229 12.92 2.99 23.43
C GLU A 229 11.52 2.46 23.79
N LEU A 230 10.63 2.33 22.80
CA LEU A 230 9.28 1.79 23.01
C LEU A 230 9.16 0.28 22.72
N GLY A 231 10.24 -0.37 22.26
CA GLY A 231 10.23 -1.80 21.90
C GLY A 231 9.38 -2.10 20.65
N LEU A 232 9.29 -1.14 19.73
CA LEU A 232 8.57 -1.29 18.46
C LEU A 232 9.44 -2.03 17.43
N PRO A 233 8.83 -2.59 16.36
CA PRO A 233 9.59 -3.12 15.24
C PRO A 233 10.50 -2.04 14.64
N PRO A 234 11.72 -2.38 14.15
CA PRO A 234 12.75 -1.41 13.77
C PRO A 234 12.60 -0.92 12.31
N GLY A 235 11.41 -0.51 11.91
CA GLY A 235 11.08 -0.13 10.54
C GLY A 235 11.94 1.02 9.99
N ALA A 236 12.28 2.00 10.83
CA ALA A 236 13.15 3.11 10.44
C ALA A 236 14.54 2.62 10.02
N ARG A 237 15.14 1.71 10.81
CA ARG A 237 16.43 1.09 10.50
C ARG A 237 16.36 0.23 9.24
N LEU A 238 15.32 -0.61 9.13
CA LEU A 238 15.15 -1.53 8.01
C LEU A 238 14.95 -0.80 6.67
N ARG A 239 14.34 0.41 6.66
CA ARG A 239 14.20 1.24 5.46
C ARG A 239 15.53 1.71 4.87
N ARG A 240 16.61 1.66 5.64
CA ARG A 240 17.97 2.00 5.15
C ARG A 240 18.68 0.81 4.50
N SER A 241 18.11 -0.40 4.55
CA SER A 241 18.70 -1.57 3.89
C SER A 241 18.80 -1.38 2.38
N PRO A 242 19.93 -1.69 1.74
CA PRO A 242 20.07 -1.67 0.29
C PRO A 242 19.02 -2.53 -0.43
N ALA A 243 18.57 -3.62 0.19
CA ALA A 243 17.56 -4.53 -0.36
C ALA A 243 16.19 -3.85 -0.59
N GLN A 244 15.90 -2.72 0.08
CA GLN A 244 14.72 -1.90 -0.19
C GLN A 244 14.64 -1.40 -1.62
N ARG A 245 15.76 -1.32 -2.31
CA ARG A 245 15.89 -0.83 -3.68
C ARG A 245 15.89 -1.95 -4.72
N TYR A 246 15.94 -3.23 -4.33
CA TYR A 246 16.09 -4.33 -5.27
C TYR A 246 14.76 -4.66 -5.96
N SER A 247 14.79 -4.63 -7.29
CA SER A 247 13.76 -5.20 -8.14
C SER A 247 13.80 -6.72 -8.08
N TYR A 248 12.67 -7.37 -8.27
CA TYR A 248 12.57 -8.82 -8.13
C TYR A 248 11.78 -9.49 -9.26
N LEU A 249 12.16 -10.73 -9.54
CA LEU A 249 11.36 -11.64 -10.33
C LEU A 249 10.41 -12.38 -9.39
N TRP A 250 9.10 -12.27 -9.62
CA TRP A 250 8.13 -13.15 -9.00
C TRP A 250 8.04 -14.44 -9.81
N ALA A 251 8.57 -15.52 -9.25
CA ALA A 251 8.63 -16.82 -9.88
C ALA A 251 7.37 -17.64 -9.56
N ASP A 252 6.39 -17.63 -10.47
CA ASP A 252 5.23 -18.49 -10.35
C ASP A 252 5.62 -19.95 -10.57
N HIS A 253 5.18 -20.83 -9.67
CA HIS A 253 5.42 -22.27 -9.73
C HIS A 253 6.90 -22.67 -9.84
N ILE A 254 7.78 -21.98 -9.12
CA ILE A 254 9.20 -22.37 -9.02
C ILE A 254 9.31 -23.75 -8.36
N THR A 255 10.20 -24.58 -8.89
CA THR A 255 10.56 -25.90 -8.35
C THR A 255 12.07 -26.07 -8.43
N LEU A 256 12.61 -27.10 -7.81
CA LEU A 256 14.05 -27.39 -7.90
C LEU A 256 14.51 -27.62 -9.36
N GLU A 257 13.66 -28.21 -10.19
CA GLU A 257 13.92 -28.49 -11.60
C GLU A 257 14.04 -27.21 -12.44
N ASN A 258 13.16 -26.21 -12.21
CA ASN A 258 13.10 -25.01 -13.05
C ASN A 258 13.78 -23.79 -12.41
N ALA A 259 14.25 -23.85 -11.18
CA ALA A 259 14.86 -22.71 -10.46
C ALA A 259 16.02 -22.08 -11.23
N GLY A 260 16.86 -22.89 -11.89
CA GLY A 260 17.97 -22.39 -12.70
C GLY A 260 17.56 -21.45 -13.83
N ARG A 261 16.39 -21.65 -14.43
CA ARG A 261 15.86 -20.77 -15.50
C ARG A 261 15.46 -19.41 -14.94
N TYR A 262 14.75 -19.37 -13.79
CA TYR A 262 14.40 -18.13 -13.12
C TYR A 262 15.64 -17.35 -12.65
N ILE A 263 16.62 -18.05 -12.08
CA ILE A 263 17.91 -17.46 -11.68
C ILE A 263 18.64 -16.83 -12.87
N ALA A 264 18.74 -17.53 -13.99
CA ALA A 264 19.41 -17.04 -15.19
C ALA A 264 18.72 -15.78 -15.74
N TRP A 265 17.39 -15.80 -15.82
CA TRP A 265 16.63 -14.63 -16.28
C TRP A 265 16.81 -13.43 -15.35
N THR A 266 16.69 -13.63 -14.02
CA THR A 266 16.84 -12.59 -13.01
C THR A 266 18.18 -11.88 -13.12
N LYS A 267 19.27 -12.64 -13.26
CA LYS A 267 20.62 -12.09 -13.47
C LYS A 267 20.74 -11.29 -14.77
N ARG A 268 20.19 -11.81 -15.86
CA ARG A 268 20.19 -11.12 -17.16
C ARG A 268 19.43 -9.80 -17.10
N ALA A 269 18.33 -9.74 -16.36
CA ALA A 269 17.54 -8.51 -16.15
C ALA A 269 18.19 -7.51 -15.18
N GLY A 270 19.34 -7.85 -14.58
CA GLY A 270 20.00 -7.01 -13.56
C GLY A 270 19.25 -6.97 -12.24
N PHE A 271 18.27 -7.85 -12.05
CA PHE A 271 17.53 -7.94 -10.81
C PHE A 271 18.33 -8.66 -9.73
N HIS A 272 18.08 -8.33 -8.47
CA HIS A 272 18.85 -8.84 -7.36
C HIS A 272 18.09 -9.84 -6.48
N MET A 273 16.82 -10.11 -6.79
CA MET A 273 15.98 -10.94 -5.94
C MET A 273 15.04 -11.83 -6.77
N VAL A 274 14.83 -13.06 -6.29
CA VAL A 274 13.76 -13.94 -6.74
C VAL A 274 12.78 -14.11 -5.60
N LEU A 275 11.53 -13.73 -5.82
CA LEU A 275 10.42 -13.95 -4.90
C LEU A 275 9.55 -15.09 -5.41
N PHE A 276 9.14 -16.00 -4.56
CA PHE A 276 8.19 -17.05 -4.91
C PHE A 276 6.99 -17.07 -3.96
N SER A 277 5.84 -17.44 -4.52
CA SER A 277 4.60 -17.52 -3.77
C SER A 277 4.51 -18.79 -2.95
N TYR A 278 3.81 -18.74 -1.81
CA TYR A 278 3.41 -19.94 -1.07
C TYR A 278 2.68 -20.97 -1.93
N THR A 279 2.02 -20.54 -3.00
CA THR A 279 1.33 -21.45 -3.95
C THR A 279 2.30 -22.32 -4.75
N ALA A 280 3.58 -21.96 -4.83
CA ALA A 280 4.59 -22.79 -5.47
C ALA A 280 4.81 -24.10 -4.72
N PHE A 281 4.79 -24.06 -3.37
CA PHE A 281 5.15 -25.21 -2.53
C PHE A 281 3.97 -25.78 -1.73
N SER A 282 2.86 -25.05 -1.58
CA SER A 282 1.72 -25.48 -0.77
C SER A 282 0.41 -25.59 -1.55
N LYS A 283 -0.51 -26.37 -1.02
CA LYS A 283 -1.89 -26.50 -1.55
C LYS A 283 -2.74 -25.26 -1.30
N GLY A 284 -2.31 -24.38 -0.40
CA GLY A 284 -3.02 -23.13 -0.08
C GLY A 284 -2.59 -22.55 1.25
N ALA A 285 -3.13 -21.36 1.53
CA ALA A 285 -2.99 -20.70 2.83
C ALA A 285 -3.78 -21.44 3.92
N GLY A 286 -3.32 -21.32 5.15
CA GLY A 286 -3.80 -22.01 6.33
C GLY A 286 -2.68 -22.80 6.98
N HIS A 287 -2.71 -24.12 6.87
CA HIS A 287 -1.66 -25.03 7.35
C HIS A 287 -0.45 -25.10 6.41
N PHE A 288 -0.54 -24.54 5.22
CA PHE A 288 0.51 -24.65 4.18
C PHE A 288 0.92 -26.10 3.93
N VAL A 289 -0.07 -26.97 3.70
CA VAL A 289 0.14 -28.36 3.36
C VAL A 289 0.93 -28.45 2.06
N TRP A 290 2.03 -29.19 2.05
CA TRP A 290 2.90 -29.35 0.89
C TRP A 290 2.15 -29.88 -0.33
N ASN A 291 2.45 -29.35 -1.50
CA ASN A 291 1.91 -29.85 -2.76
C ASN A 291 2.84 -30.91 -3.40
N GLU A 292 2.39 -31.47 -4.50
CA GLU A 292 3.07 -32.58 -5.20
C GLU A 292 4.42 -32.18 -5.80
N SER A 293 4.67 -30.88 -6.03
CA SER A 293 5.95 -30.37 -6.54
C SER A 293 7.05 -30.33 -5.47
N TYR A 294 6.68 -30.50 -4.21
CA TYR A 294 7.59 -30.50 -3.05
C TYR A 294 7.39 -31.76 -2.19
N PRO A 295 7.65 -32.95 -2.73
CA PRO A 295 7.36 -34.22 -2.04
C PRO A 295 8.13 -34.41 -0.74
N ASN A 296 9.32 -33.81 -0.60
CA ASN A 296 10.11 -33.82 0.63
C ASN A 296 9.90 -32.54 1.47
N GLY A 297 8.87 -31.74 1.15
CA GLY A 297 8.43 -30.58 1.92
C GLY A 297 9.51 -29.54 2.13
N MET A 298 9.84 -29.29 3.40
CA MET A 298 10.81 -28.30 3.85
C MET A 298 12.19 -28.45 3.20
N ALA A 299 12.63 -29.72 3.02
CA ALA A 299 13.95 -29.99 2.44
C ALA A 299 14.04 -29.55 0.97
N ASP A 300 12.97 -29.72 0.18
CA ASP A 300 12.96 -29.29 -1.22
C ASP A 300 12.86 -27.76 -1.32
N LEU A 301 12.04 -27.13 -0.50
CA LEU A 301 11.94 -25.66 -0.46
C LEU A 301 13.29 -25.04 -0.07
N LYS A 302 13.98 -25.63 0.90
CA LYS A 302 15.33 -25.19 1.28
C LYS A 302 16.31 -25.29 0.11
N LYS A 303 16.30 -26.37 -0.66
CA LYS A 303 17.18 -26.52 -1.84
C LYS A 303 16.91 -25.45 -2.90
N VAL A 304 15.64 -25.09 -3.15
CA VAL A 304 15.28 -24.00 -4.07
C VAL A 304 15.84 -22.67 -3.58
N ALA A 305 15.61 -22.35 -2.31
CA ALA A 305 16.12 -21.12 -1.69
C ALA A 305 17.67 -21.07 -1.68
N ASP A 306 18.33 -22.19 -1.37
CA ASP A 306 19.79 -22.31 -1.39
C ASP A 306 20.37 -22.13 -2.81
N ALA A 307 19.71 -22.66 -3.84
CA ALA A 307 20.13 -22.48 -5.22
C ALA A 307 20.08 -20.99 -5.65
N ILE A 308 19.05 -20.26 -5.23
CA ILE A 308 18.94 -18.82 -5.49
C ILE A 308 20.08 -18.07 -4.79
N ARG A 309 20.31 -18.35 -3.50
CA ARG A 309 21.41 -17.73 -2.71
C ARG A 309 22.79 -18.06 -3.26
N ALA A 310 23.04 -19.31 -3.62
CA ALA A 310 24.30 -19.76 -4.22
C ALA A 310 24.60 -19.03 -5.55
N ALA A 311 23.56 -18.57 -6.24
CA ALA A 311 23.70 -17.74 -7.43
C ALA A 311 24.00 -16.26 -7.13
N GLY A 312 24.10 -15.85 -5.86
CA GLY A 312 24.34 -14.47 -5.43
C GLY A 312 23.10 -13.59 -5.47
N LEU A 313 21.90 -14.18 -5.46
CA LEU A 313 20.64 -13.46 -5.46
C LEU A 313 19.98 -13.52 -4.07
N CYS A 314 19.24 -12.50 -3.73
CA CYS A 314 18.34 -12.45 -2.58
C CYS A 314 17.11 -13.34 -2.80
N VAL A 315 16.57 -13.88 -1.71
CA VAL A 315 15.36 -14.70 -1.73
C VAL A 315 14.21 -13.96 -1.08
N GLY A 316 13.06 -13.91 -1.76
CA GLY A 316 11.81 -13.39 -1.22
C GLY A 316 10.73 -14.48 -1.15
N MET A 317 9.81 -14.34 -0.21
CA MET A 317 8.63 -15.19 -0.07
C MET A 317 7.36 -14.35 0.00
N HIS A 318 6.38 -14.69 -0.81
CA HIS A 318 5.02 -14.14 -0.73
C HIS A 318 4.15 -15.07 0.13
N ILE A 319 3.38 -14.49 1.03
CA ILE A 319 2.51 -15.21 1.97
C ILE A 319 1.11 -14.62 2.02
N HIS A 320 0.10 -15.51 2.16
CA HIS A 320 -1.22 -15.18 2.70
C HIS A 320 -1.25 -15.67 4.15
N TYR A 321 -1.71 -14.89 5.10
CA TYR A 321 -1.47 -15.18 6.52
C TYR A 321 -2.69 -15.04 7.43
N CYS A 322 -3.80 -14.42 6.98
CA CYS A 322 -4.97 -14.10 7.80
C CYS A 322 -6.23 -14.87 7.40
N LYS A 323 -6.07 -15.92 6.61
CA LYS A 323 -7.17 -16.71 6.05
C LYS A 323 -6.75 -18.13 5.71
N ALA A 324 -7.70 -19.05 5.59
CA ALA A 324 -7.49 -20.42 5.14
C ALA A 324 -8.21 -20.69 3.83
N ARG A 325 -7.58 -21.49 2.95
CA ARG A 325 -8.25 -21.99 1.75
C ARG A 325 -9.39 -22.94 2.12
N LYS A 326 -10.47 -22.99 1.36
CA LYS A 326 -11.62 -23.88 1.59
C LYS A 326 -11.27 -25.38 1.69
N GLY A 327 -10.16 -25.83 1.14
CA GLY A 327 -9.67 -27.19 1.26
C GLY A 327 -8.63 -27.40 2.34
N ASP A 328 -8.36 -26.40 3.17
CA ASP A 328 -7.38 -26.47 4.26
C ASP A 328 -7.98 -27.22 5.48
N PRO A 329 -7.15 -27.89 6.31
CA PRO A 329 -7.60 -28.54 7.55
C PRO A 329 -8.38 -27.62 8.52
N TYR A 330 -8.19 -26.31 8.51
CA TYR A 330 -9.06 -25.40 9.27
C TYR A 330 -10.51 -25.36 8.75
N THR A 331 -10.75 -25.81 7.52
CA THR A 331 -12.08 -25.72 6.91
C THR A 331 -12.73 -27.10 6.75
N THR A 332 -11.95 -28.14 6.47
CA THR A 332 -12.48 -29.46 6.11
C THR A 332 -11.50 -30.59 6.49
N PRO A 333 -11.97 -31.76 6.95
CA PRO A 333 -13.36 -32.20 7.11
C PRO A 333 -14.04 -31.69 8.39
N LEU A 334 -13.30 -31.05 9.29
CA LEU A 334 -13.78 -30.53 10.57
C LEU A 334 -13.52 -29.03 10.64
N PRO A 335 -14.55 -28.19 10.44
CA PRO A 335 -14.33 -26.74 10.37
C PRO A 335 -13.99 -26.16 11.74
N ASP A 336 -12.97 -25.32 11.76
CA ASP A 336 -12.51 -24.66 12.98
C ASP A 336 -13.52 -23.59 13.42
N ARG A 337 -13.92 -23.61 14.66
CA ARG A 337 -14.91 -22.68 15.23
C ARG A 337 -14.38 -21.24 15.29
N ARG A 338 -13.08 -21.03 15.19
CA ARG A 338 -12.39 -19.72 15.14
C ARG A 338 -12.34 -19.09 13.74
N LEU A 339 -12.94 -19.71 12.72
CA LEU A 339 -13.19 -19.05 11.44
C LEU A 339 -14.19 -17.92 11.63
N HIS A 340 -13.96 -16.77 11.00
CA HIS A 340 -14.81 -15.60 11.18
C HIS A 340 -16.23 -15.82 10.59
N LYS A 341 -17.23 -15.32 11.29
CA LYS A 341 -18.62 -15.32 10.87
C LYS A 341 -19.09 -13.88 10.67
N GLU A 342 -19.47 -13.53 9.44
CA GLU A 342 -20.05 -12.22 9.13
C GLU A 342 -21.33 -11.96 9.93
N ARG A 343 -22.12 -13.02 10.15
CA ARG A 343 -23.38 -12.97 10.90
C ARG A 343 -23.60 -14.25 11.68
N ARG A 344 -24.30 -14.12 12.79
CA ARG A 344 -24.67 -15.24 13.67
C ARG A 344 -26.16 -15.32 13.82
N PHE A 345 -26.70 -16.52 13.88
CA PHE A 345 -28.11 -16.82 13.96
C PHE A 345 -28.33 -17.89 15.03
N THR A 346 -29.45 -17.78 15.74
CA THR A 346 -29.92 -18.79 16.66
C THR A 346 -30.89 -19.74 15.94
N LEU A 347 -30.73 -21.04 16.05
CA LEU A 347 -31.70 -21.99 15.51
C LEU A 347 -33.07 -21.78 16.18
N ALA A 348 -34.12 -21.73 15.39
CA ALA A 348 -35.49 -21.61 15.89
C ALA A 348 -36.14 -22.97 16.20
N SER A 349 -35.60 -24.04 15.60
CA SER A 349 -36.01 -25.44 15.84
C SER A 349 -34.79 -26.35 15.68
N PRO A 350 -34.77 -27.54 16.29
CA PRO A 350 -33.77 -28.56 16.02
C PRO A 350 -33.65 -28.84 14.53
N LEU A 351 -32.46 -29.05 14.03
CA LEU A 351 -32.18 -29.37 12.64
C LEU A 351 -31.78 -30.83 12.53
N ASP A 352 -32.55 -31.65 11.83
CA ASP A 352 -32.14 -33.02 11.55
C ASP A 352 -31.13 -33.11 10.42
N ALA A 353 -30.39 -34.23 10.34
CA ALA A 353 -29.30 -34.43 9.40
C ALA A 353 -29.74 -34.42 7.92
N ALA A 354 -30.98 -34.61 7.60
CA ALA A 354 -31.49 -34.69 6.23
C ALA A 354 -32.22 -33.41 5.77
N SER A 355 -32.51 -32.47 6.68
CA SER A 355 -33.27 -31.27 6.36
C SER A 355 -32.52 -30.35 5.38
N ALA A 356 -33.20 -29.98 4.31
CA ALA A 356 -32.72 -28.97 3.36
C ALA A 356 -33.11 -27.53 3.73
N VAL A 357 -33.61 -27.32 4.95
CA VAL A 357 -34.03 -26.01 5.46
C VAL A 357 -33.46 -25.78 6.85
N VAL A 358 -32.80 -24.66 7.06
CA VAL A 358 -32.33 -24.20 8.38
C VAL A 358 -33.23 -23.06 8.83
N THR A 359 -33.98 -23.25 9.93
CA THR A 359 -34.88 -22.23 10.49
C THR A 359 -34.18 -21.49 11.62
N VAL A 360 -34.14 -20.14 11.54
CA VAL A 360 -33.44 -19.25 12.47
C VAL A 360 -34.37 -18.21 13.08
N LYS A 361 -33.96 -17.59 14.19
CA LYS A 361 -34.77 -16.56 14.87
C LYS A 361 -34.56 -15.18 14.25
N GLU A 362 -33.32 -14.86 13.83
CA GLU A 362 -32.95 -13.57 13.28
C GLU A 362 -33.24 -13.50 11.78
N ASN A 363 -33.54 -12.30 11.29
CA ASN A 363 -33.80 -12.07 9.87
C ASN A 363 -32.53 -12.24 9.04
N PRO A 364 -32.46 -13.17 8.07
CA PRO A 364 -31.28 -13.38 7.22
C PRO A 364 -31.16 -12.37 6.07
N ALA A 365 -32.03 -11.38 5.96
CA ALA A 365 -31.96 -10.36 4.93
C ALA A 365 -30.57 -9.70 4.91
N GLY A 366 -29.97 -9.55 3.73
CA GLY A 366 -28.63 -9.02 3.55
C GLY A 366 -27.50 -10.06 3.58
N CYS A 367 -27.80 -11.35 3.85
CA CYS A 367 -26.81 -12.40 3.64
C CYS A 367 -26.48 -12.54 2.15
N THR A 368 -25.23 -12.89 1.85
CA THR A 368 -24.81 -13.06 0.45
C THR A 368 -25.60 -14.17 -0.26
N LEU A 369 -25.92 -13.95 -1.53
CA LEU A 369 -26.44 -14.97 -2.43
C LEU A 369 -25.41 -15.39 -3.50
N ASP A 370 -24.17 -14.91 -3.39
CA ASP A 370 -23.10 -15.28 -4.30
C ASP A 370 -22.76 -16.77 -4.14
N LYS A 371 -22.79 -17.48 -5.26
CA LYS A 371 -22.46 -18.91 -5.25
C LYS A 371 -21.05 -19.13 -4.67
N GLY A 372 -20.95 -20.10 -3.78
CA GLY A 372 -19.68 -20.44 -3.11
C GLY A 372 -19.39 -19.65 -1.83
N ARG A 373 -20.02 -18.46 -1.64
CA ARG A 373 -19.90 -17.68 -0.40
C ARG A 373 -21.05 -17.94 0.59
N ARG A 374 -22.08 -18.63 0.17
CA ARG A 374 -23.30 -18.95 0.92
C ARG A 374 -23.11 -20.19 1.80
N ILE A 375 -22.30 -20.07 2.84
CA ILE A 375 -21.91 -21.20 3.70
C ILE A 375 -22.25 -20.87 5.16
N LEU A 376 -23.11 -21.67 5.76
CA LEU A 376 -23.37 -21.66 7.20
C LEU A 376 -22.43 -22.67 7.87
N HIS A 377 -21.93 -22.32 9.04
CA HIS A 377 -21.18 -23.16 9.95
C HIS A 377 -22.03 -23.44 11.19
N ILE A 378 -22.39 -24.69 11.44
CA ILE A 378 -23.22 -25.13 12.58
C ILE A 378 -22.52 -26.35 13.20
N GLY A 379 -22.14 -26.26 14.46
CA GLY A 379 -21.41 -27.35 15.11
C GLY A 379 -20.10 -27.69 14.38
N ASP A 380 -20.00 -28.91 13.90
CA ASP A 380 -18.88 -29.41 13.11
C ASP A 380 -19.22 -29.57 11.62
N GLU A 381 -20.36 -29.00 11.18
CA GLU A 381 -20.87 -29.07 9.82
C GLU A 381 -20.83 -27.74 9.09
N LEU A 382 -20.50 -27.78 7.77
CA LEU A 382 -20.72 -26.72 6.82
C LEU A 382 -21.94 -27.02 5.95
N ILE A 383 -22.82 -26.03 5.79
CA ILE A 383 -24.06 -26.13 5.02
C ILE A 383 -24.10 -25.03 3.98
N ALA A 384 -24.13 -25.35 2.69
CA ALA A 384 -24.34 -24.34 1.66
C ALA A 384 -25.85 -24.15 1.42
N TYR A 385 -26.32 -22.90 1.40
CA TYR A 385 -27.72 -22.58 1.12
C TYR A 385 -27.89 -21.98 -0.28
N THR A 386 -29.15 -21.96 -0.77
CA THR A 386 -29.47 -21.39 -2.08
C THR A 386 -30.16 -20.05 -1.96
N GLN A 387 -31.11 -19.95 -1.03
CA GLN A 387 -31.98 -18.79 -0.79
C GLN A 387 -32.25 -18.62 0.70
N TYR A 388 -32.90 -17.51 1.06
CA TYR A 388 -33.43 -17.28 2.39
C TYR A 388 -34.77 -16.54 2.32
N THR A 389 -35.58 -16.63 3.41
CA THR A 389 -36.83 -15.90 3.54
C THR A 389 -36.62 -14.57 4.26
N MET A 390 -37.28 -13.50 3.80
CA MET A 390 -37.24 -12.17 4.42
C MET A 390 -38.40 -11.89 5.38
N ARG A 391 -39.29 -12.84 5.54
CA ARG A 391 -40.45 -12.80 6.47
C ARG A 391 -40.48 -14.08 7.28
N PRO A 392 -40.97 -14.03 8.53
CA PRO A 392 -41.13 -15.23 9.33
C PRO A 392 -42.01 -16.29 8.67
N PRO A 393 -41.68 -17.57 8.81
CA PRO A 393 -40.48 -18.08 9.48
C PRO A 393 -39.22 -17.75 8.71
N TYR A 394 -38.19 -17.27 9.41
CA TYR A 394 -36.89 -16.97 8.80
C TYR A 394 -36.14 -18.26 8.53
N GLN A 395 -35.78 -18.48 7.29
CA GLN A 395 -35.21 -19.74 6.84
C GLN A 395 -34.12 -19.52 5.79
N PHE A 396 -33.07 -20.33 5.87
CA PHE A 396 -32.18 -20.61 4.74
C PHE A 396 -32.72 -21.89 4.06
N THR A 397 -32.86 -21.85 2.73
CA THR A 397 -33.51 -22.91 1.94
C THR A 397 -32.60 -23.43 0.83
N GLY A 398 -32.90 -24.63 0.33
CA GLY A 398 -32.08 -25.33 -0.65
C GLY A 398 -30.70 -25.64 -0.08
N CYS A 399 -30.65 -26.11 1.17
CA CYS A 399 -29.44 -26.38 1.88
C CYS A 399 -28.81 -27.70 1.43
N GLU A 400 -27.53 -27.62 1.03
CA GLU A 400 -26.65 -28.76 0.81
C GLU A 400 -25.94 -29.07 2.12
N ARG A 401 -26.26 -30.22 2.71
CA ARG A 401 -25.73 -30.68 3.99
C ARG A 401 -24.34 -31.29 3.77
N GLY A 402 -23.48 -31.22 4.80
CA GLY A 402 -22.13 -31.77 4.72
C GLY A 402 -21.24 -31.11 3.64
N HIS A 403 -21.46 -29.82 3.40
CA HIS A 403 -20.72 -29.08 2.37
C HIS A 403 -19.22 -29.10 2.63
N LEU A 404 -18.39 -29.02 1.56
CA LEU A 404 -16.92 -29.11 1.62
C LEU A 404 -16.42 -30.39 2.32
N LYS A 405 -17.15 -31.51 2.22
CA LYS A 405 -16.79 -32.82 2.80
C LYS A 405 -16.83 -32.86 4.35
N THR A 406 -17.59 -31.98 4.98
CA THR A 406 -17.96 -32.14 6.39
C THR A 406 -19.05 -33.21 6.52
N ALA A 407 -19.29 -33.68 7.73
CA ALA A 407 -20.35 -34.66 7.98
C ALA A 407 -21.70 -33.94 8.22
N ALA A 408 -22.78 -34.42 7.59
CA ALA A 408 -24.13 -33.96 7.93
C ALA A 408 -24.58 -34.59 9.24
N GLU A 409 -24.98 -33.76 10.22
CA GLU A 409 -25.37 -34.19 11.54
C GLU A 409 -26.63 -33.47 12.04
N ALA A 410 -27.24 -33.98 13.13
CA ALA A 410 -28.36 -33.30 13.76
C ALA A 410 -27.87 -32.22 14.72
N HIS A 411 -28.48 -31.03 14.68
CA HIS A 411 -28.15 -29.90 15.52
C HIS A 411 -29.29 -29.57 16.49
N PRO A 412 -29.00 -29.47 17.79
CA PRO A 412 -29.96 -28.99 18.76
C PRO A 412 -30.26 -27.50 18.58
N VAL A 413 -31.40 -27.04 19.08
CA VAL A 413 -31.80 -25.63 19.01
C VAL A 413 -30.81 -24.67 19.73
N THR A 414 -29.95 -25.21 20.57
CA THR A 414 -28.92 -24.45 21.27
C THR A 414 -27.71 -24.10 20.39
N ASP A 415 -27.56 -24.74 19.23
CA ASP A 415 -26.47 -24.47 18.32
C ASP A 415 -26.66 -23.14 17.59
N GLU A 416 -25.55 -22.47 17.35
CA GLU A 416 -25.49 -21.24 16.57
C GLU A 416 -25.19 -21.58 15.11
N ALA A 417 -25.92 -20.95 14.20
CA ALA A 417 -25.63 -20.97 12.78
C ALA A 417 -24.86 -19.69 12.40
N GLY A 418 -23.60 -19.81 12.00
CA GLY A 418 -22.76 -18.68 11.59
C GLY A 418 -22.58 -18.61 10.07
N LEU A 419 -22.91 -17.48 9.43
CA LEU A 419 -22.53 -17.24 8.03
C LEU A 419 -21.01 -17.02 7.96
N LEU A 420 -20.29 -17.92 7.30
CA LEU A 420 -18.84 -17.80 7.15
C LEU A 420 -18.44 -16.58 6.31
N ASP A 421 -17.40 -15.92 6.75
CA ASP A 421 -16.77 -14.80 6.04
C ASP A 421 -15.85 -15.33 4.93
N VAL A 422 -16.42 -15.56 3.75
CA VAL A 422 -15.73 -16.04 2.57
C VAL A 422 -15.34 -14.84 1.69
N ASP A 423 -14.10 -14.80 1.22
CA ASP A 423 -13.60 -13.75 0.36
C ASP A 423 -14.38 -13.64 -0.98
N THR A 424 -14.25 -12.50 -1.64
CA THR A 424 -14.95 -12.25 -2.91
C THR A 424 -14.43 -13.09 -4.09
N TRP A 425 -13.26 -13.71 -3.94
CA TRP A 425 -12.70 -14.65 -4.90
C TRP A 425 -13.26 -16.07 -4.76
N ASP A 426 -14.07 -16.31 -3.72
CA ASP A 426 -14.64 -17.62 -3.42
C ASP A 426 -13.59 -18.72 -3.13
N ILE A 427 -12.46 -18.33 -2.60
CA ILE A 427 -11.31 -19.23 -2.38
C ILE A 427 -11.00 -19.42 -0.90
N PHE A 428 -11.06 -18.35 -0.11
CA PHE A 428 -10.60 -18.33 1.27
C PHE A 428 -11.70 -17.99 2.27
N ILE A 429 -11.54 -18.49 3.49
CA ILE A 429 -12.35 -18.14 4.66
C ILE A 429 -11.46 -17.38 5.63
N ARG A 430 -11.90 -16.22 6.09
CA ARG A 430 -11.14 -15.35 6.98
C ARG A 430 -11.11 -15.87 8.40
N TYR A 431 -10.02 -15.57 9.11
CA TYR A 431 -9.89 -15.87 10.53
C TYR A 431 -10.63 -14.85 11.38
N ASP A 432 -11.20 -15.29 12.49
CA ASP A 432 -11.60 -14.37 13.55
C ASP A 432 -10.34 -13.89 14.28
N GLN A 433 -9.97 -12.62 14.03
CA GLN A 433 -8.77 -12.00 14.55
C GLN A 433 -8.77 -11.82 16.08
N ASN A 434 -9.94 -11.99 16.72
CA ASN A 434 -10.09 -11.98 18.18
C ASN A 434 -9.74 -13.32 18.83
N THR A 435 -9.34 -14.33 18.03
CA THR A 435 -8.93 -15.66 18.48
C THR A 435 -7.43 -15.90 18.28
N ASP A 436 -6.96 -17.07 18.66
CA ASP A 436 -5.55 -17.48 18.53
C ASP A 436 -5.23 -18.24 17.23
N ILE A 437 -6.22 -18.45 16.34
CA ILE A 437 -6.02 -19.13 15.04
C ILE A 437 -4.92 -18.44 14.20
N GLN A 438 -4.86 -17.10 14.26
CA GLN A 438 -3.83 -16.32 13.61
C GLN A 438 -2.42 -16.65 14.12
N ASP A 439 -2.27 -16.98 15.42
CA ASP A 439 -0.96 -17.33 16.00
C ASP A 439 -0.49 -18.71 15.54
N GLU A 440 -1.38 -19.64 15.26
CA GLU A 440 -1.01 -20.95 14.73
C GLU A 440 -0.44 -20.82 13.32
N THR A 441 -1.13 -20.07 12.44
CA THR A 441 -0.61 -19.76 11.11
C THR A 441 0.70 -18.98 11.17
N ALA A 442 0.82 -18.01 12.08
CA ALA A 442 2.06 -17.26 12.28
C ALA A 442 3.23 -18.16 12.68
N ARG A 443 3.02 -19.10 13.60
CA ARG A 443 4.05 -20.11 14.00
C ARG A 443 4.43 -21.02 12.83
N ARG A 444 3.45 -21.47 12.04
CA ARG A 444 3.71 -22.30 10.85
C ARG A 444 4.55 -21.56 9.80
N LEU A 445 4.24 -20.31 9.53
CA LEU A 445 5.02 -19.46 8.61
C LEU A 445 6.44 -19.20 9.16
N ALA A 446 6.56 -18.91 10.44
CA ALA A 446 7.85 -18.73 11.09
C ALA A 446 8.72 -20.00 11.04
N ASP A 447 8.12 -21.17 11.21
CA ASP A 447 8.79 -22.46 11.06
C ASP A 447 9.33 -22.65 9.63
N ILE A 448 8.51 -22.38 8.61
CA ILE A 448 8.93 -22.43 7.21
C ILE A 448 10.10 -21.46 6.96
N VAL A 449 9.96 -20.20 7.38
CA VAL A 449 10.98 -19.18 7.14
C VAL A 449 12.29 -19.50 7.87
N SER A 450 12.24 -19.95 9.11
CA SER A 450 13.44 -20.25 9.90
C SER A 450 14.23 -21.45 9.37
N GLN A 451 13.53 -22.47 8.86
CA GLN A 451 14.18 -23.69 8.36
C GLN A 451 14.69 -23.57 6.92
N THR A 452 14.09 -22.67 6.11
CA THR A 452 14.45 -22.52 4.69
C THR A 452 15.15 -21.20 4.37
N GLY A 453 15.17 -20.24 5.32
CA GLY A 453 15.80 -18.95 5.23
C GLY A 453 17.33 -18.94 5.24
N PRO A 454 17.97 -17.77 5.33
CA PRO A 454 17.31 -16.46 5.54
C PRO A 454 16.56 -15.94 4.31
N TYR A 455 15.52 -15.14 4.55
CA TYR A 455 14.81 -14.40 3.49
C TYR A 455 15.10 -12.91 3.60
N GLU A 456 15.46 -12.29 2.49
CA GLU A 456 15.66 -10.84 2.43
C GLU A 456 14.35 -10.09 2.30
N MET A 457 13.30 -10.74 1.82
CA MET A 457 11.98 -10.15 1.68
C MET A 457 10.87 -11.13 2.07
N VAL A 458 9.86 -10.61 2.77
CA VAL A 458 8.56 -11.27 2.93
C VAL A 458 7.45 -10.32 2.48
N TYR A 459 6.64 -10.77 1.54
CA TYR A 459 5.47 -10.03 1.07
C TYR A 459 4.21 -10.55 1.78
N PHE A 460 3.56 -9.65 2.50
CA PHE A 460 2.34 -9.91 3.27
C PHE A 460 1.12 -9.59 2.42
N ASP A 461 0.65 -10.52 1.62
CA ASP A 461 -0.51 -10.34 0.77
C ASP A 461 -1.83 -10.70 1.47
N GLY A 462 -2.94 -10.17 0.93
CA GLY A 462 -4.26 -10.36 1.50
C GLY A 462 -4.46 -9.66 2.85
N ALA A 463 -3.70 -8.61 3.13
CA ALA A 463 -3.86 -7.82 4.34
C ALA A 463 -5.25 -7.21 4.48
N GLU A 464 -5.94 -6.98 3.37
CA GLU A 464 -7.33 -6.56 3.30
C GLU A 464 -8.35 -7.64 3.72
N ASP A 465 -7.93 -8.90 3.84
CA ASP A 465 -8.79 -10.04 4.16
C ASP A 465 -8.89 -10.29 5.68
N VAL A 466 -9.29 -9.27 6.41
CA VAL A 466 -9.63 -9.31 7.83
C VAL A 466 -11.02 -8.71 8.05
N HIS A 467 -11.61 -8.93 9.22
CA HIS A 467 -12.85 -8.26 9.61
C HIS A 467 -12.59 -6.91 10.31
N ALA A 468 -13.61 -6.09 10.45
CA ALA A 468 -13.53 -4.80 11.17
C ALA A 468 -13.20 -4.99 12.68
N PRO A 469 -12.53 -4.02 13.31
CA PRO A 469 -11.99 -2.77 12.74
C PRO A 469 -10.72 -3.03 11.92
N PHE A 470 -10.75 -2.67 10.65
CA PHE A 470 -9.70 -3.04 9.67
C PHE A 470 -8.32 -2.52 10.03
N TRP A 471 -8.21 -1.26 10.45
CA TRP A 471 -6.93 -0.65 10.79
C TRP A 471 -6.19 -1.45 11.88
N TYR A 472 -6.93 -1.94 12.88
CA TYR A 472 -6.38 -2.73 13.97
C TYR A 472 -6.02 -4.15 13.52
N HIS A 473 -6.98 -4.85 12.92
CA HIS A 473 -6.81 -6.25 12.57
C HIS A 473 -5.74 -6.47 11.49
N ILE A 474 -5.61 -5.53 10.53
CA ILE A 474 -4.51 -5.57 9.56
C ILE A 474 -3.16 -5.45 10.28
N ALA A 475 -2.96 -4.41 11.08
CA ALA A 475 -1.70 -4.17 11.78
C ALA A 475 -1.36 -5.31 12.75
N ASN A 476 -2.36 -5.78 13.50
CA ASN A 476 -2.19 -6.84 14.49
C ASN A 476 -1.86 -8.20 13.83
N ALA A 477 -2.56 -8.58 12.77
CA ALA A 477 -2.29 -9.82 12.04
C ALA A 477 -0.88 -9.80 11.41
N GLN A 478 -0.47 -8.69 10.80
CA GLN A 478 0.88 -8.50 10.29
C GLN A 478 1.92 -8.61 11.39
N HIS A 479 1.70 -7.94 12.53
CA HIS A 479 2.63 -7.95 13.65
C HIS A 479 2.76 -9.34 14.30
N ARG A 480 1.65 -10.09 14.45
CA ARG A 480 1.66 -11.47 15.00
C ARG A 480 2.53 -12.42 14.17
N VAL A 481 2.56 -12.25 12.85
CA VAL A 481 3.47 -13.00 11.95
C VAL A 481 4.88 -12.44 12.02
N TRP A 482 5.04 -11.13 11.79
CA TRP A 482 6.34 -10.47 11.66
C TRP A 482 7.27 -10.72 12.85
N ARG A 483 6.74 -10.63 14.09
CA ARG A 483 7.53 -10.80 15.34
C ARG A 483 8.16 -12.19 15.48
N LEU A 484 7.64 -13.19 14.76
CA LEU A 484 8.14 -14.57 14.80
C LEU A 484 9.13 -14.87 13.67
N LEU A 485 9.23 -14.02 12.64
CA LEU A 485 10.15 -14.24 11.53
C LEU A 485 11.59 -14.02 11.96
N GLN A 486 12.38 -15.08 11.93
CA GLN A 486 13.80 -15.04 12.31
C GLN A 486 14.67 -15.75 11.24
N PRO A 487 15.78 -15.12 10.79
CA PRO A 487 16.12 -13.72 11.06
C PRO A 487 15.08 -12.76 10.48
N THR A 488 14.94 -11.57 11.08
CA THR A 488 13.99 -10.55 10.59
C THR A 488 14.31 -10.16 9.16
N PRO A 489 13.36 -10.29 8.22
CA PRO A 489 13.59 -9.88 6.83
C PRO A 489 13.84 -8.37 6.75
N PRO A 490 14.91 -7.92 6.06
CA PRO A 490 15.17 -6.49 5.90
C PRO A 490 14.11 -5.78 5.05
N VAL A 491 13.41 -6.50 4.19
CA VAL A 491 12.30 -5.98 3.38
C VAL A 491 11.01 -6.70 3.75
N THR A 492 10.02 -5.94 4.13
CA THR A 492 8.64 -6.41 4.28
C THR A 492 7.74 -5.52 3.43
N GLU A 493 6.89 -6.14 2.65
CA GLU A 493 6.03 -5.45 1.69
C GLU A 493 4.58 -5.90 1.87
N ALA A 494 3.63 -5.00 1.68
CA ALA A 494 2.21 -5.32 1.77
C ALA A 494 1.38 -4.38 0.88
N PRO A 495 0.18 -4.80 0.42
CA PRO A 495 -0.76 -3.93 -0.27
C PRO A 495 -1.50 -3.00 0.69
N ARG A 496 -1.60 -3.35 1.98
CA ARG A 496 -2.29 -2.59 3.03
C ARG A 496 -1.44 -2.48 4.28
N TYR A 497 -1.42 -1.28 4.85
CA TYR A 497 -0.58 -0.97 5.99
C TYR A 497 -1.13 0.25 6.75
N PRO A 498 -1.88 0.04 7.86
CA PRO A 498 -2.29 1.11 8.76
C PRO A 498 -1.09 1.81 9.41
N ASN A 499 -1.30 2.87 10.16
CA ASN A 499 -0.22 3.68 10.72
C ASN A 499 0.81 2.86 11.51
N PHE A 500 0.38 2.01 12.47
CA PHE A 500 1.29 1.16 13.24
C PHE A 500 2.13 0.24 12.34
N ALA A 501 1.58 -0.24 11.24
CA ALA A 501 2.31 -1.11 10.32
C ALA A 501 3.52 -0.43 9.67
N TRP A 502 3.66 0.90 9.73
CA TRP A 502 4.86 1.60 9.28
C TRP A 502 6.12 1.08 9.99
N HIS A 503 6.03 0.67 11.26
CA HIS A 503 7.16 0.14 12.00
C HIS A 503 7.61 -1.25 11.54
N LEU A 504 6.77 -2.01 10.86
CA LEU A 504 7.06 -3.39 10.46
C LEU A 504 7.01 -3.62 8.94
N ILE A 505 6.16 -2.94 8.20
CA ILE A 505 6.11 -2.98 6.73
C ILE A 505 6.99 -1.86 6.20
N THR A 506 8.02 -2.21 5.45
CA THR A 506 9.09 -1.25 5.09
C THR A 506 8.92 -0.62 3.72
N ARG A 507 8.08 -1.20 2.86
CA ARG A 507 7.64 -0.58 1.61
C ARG A 507 6.23 -1.03 1.22
N GLY A 508 5.56 -0.23 0.43
CA GLY A 508 4.26 -0.57 -0.14
C GLY A 508 4.39 -1.22 -1.51
N ASN A 509 3.30 -1.81 -1.96
CA ASN A 509 3.12 -2.29 -3.32
C ASN A 509 2.19 -1.33 -4.08
N ALA A 510 2.48 -1.02 -5.36
CA ALA A 510 1.63 -0.13 -6.14
C ALA A 510 0.34 -0.82 -6.53
N TYR A 511 0.44 -1.99 -7.09
CA TYR A 511 -0.68 -2.85 -7.48
C TYR A 511 -0.25 -3.95 -8.47
N ASP A 512 -1.01 -5.05 -8.51
CA ASP A 512 -0.87 -6.09 -9.56
C ASP A 512 -1.37 -5.58 -10.88
N LYS A 513 -0.60 -5.70 -11.94
CA LYS A 513 -1.06 -5.31 -13.26
C LYS A 513 -0.84 -6.36 -14.31
N ILE A 514 -1.95 -6.95 -14.74
CA ILE A 514 -2.04 -7.82 -15.89
C ILE A 514 -3.00 -7.16 -16.89
N ALA A 515 -2.50 -6.16 -17.61
CA ALA A 515 -3.27 -5.44 -18.62
C ALA A 515 -2.66 -5.65 -20.01
N PRO A 516 -3.39 -5.35 -21.07
CA PRO A 516 -2.77 -5.18 -22.39
C PRO A 516 -1.59 -4.21 -22.35
N PRO A 517 -0.58 -4.34 -23.20
CA PRO A 517 0.65 -3.54 -23.15
C PRO A 517 0.42 -2.02 -23.07
N GLY A 518 -0.56 -1.47 -23.80
CA GLY A 518 -0.91 -0.05 -23.70
C GLY A 518 -1.42 0.37 -22.32
N GLY A 519 -2.25 -0.46 -21.69
CA GLY A 519 -2.76 -0.22 -20.34
C GLY A 519 -1.70 -0.27 -19.26
N MET A 520 -0.54 -0.86 -19.49
CA MET A 520 0.58 -0.86 -18.55
C MET A 520 1.22 0.52 -18.41
N LYS A 521 1.33 1.29 -19.50
CA LYS A 521 1.81 2.68 -19.45
C LYS A 521 0.82 3.57 -18.70
N ASP A 522 -0.47 3.42 -18.98
CA ASP A 522 -1.53 4.15 -18.30
C ASP A 522 -1.56 3.84 -16.80
N PHE A 523 -1.40 2.58 -16.43
CA PHE A 523 -1.27 2.18 -15.04
C PHE A 523 -0.07 2.85 -14.36
N CYS A 524 1.08 2.90 -15.03
CA CYS A 524 2.27 3.57 -14.50
C CYS A 524 1.98 5.04 -14.18
N ASP A 525 1.34 5.76 -15.11
CA ASP A 525 1.07 7.19 -14.96
C ASP A 525 -0.06 7.50 -13.98
N LEU A 526 -1.10 6.66 -13.95
CA LEU A 526 -2.31 6.91 -13.15
C LEU A 526 -2.24 6.30 -11.74
N THR A 527 -1.31 5.39 -11.50
CA THR A 527 -1.25 4.63 -10.25
C THR A 527 0.14 4.61 -9.63
N ALA A 528 1.13 4.03 -10.31
CA ALA A 528 2.43 3.80 -9.71
C ALA A 528 3.18 5.11 -9.41
N CYS A 529 3.23 6.04 -10.36
CA CYS A 529 3.89 7.34 -10.15
C CYS A 529 3.22 8.18 -9.06
N PRO A 530 1.89 8.37 -9.04
CA PRO A 530 1.23 9.06 -7.94
C PRO A 530 1.45 8.40 -6.58
N SER A 531 1.40 7.08 -6.52
CA SER A 531 1.67 6.34 -5.28
C SER A 531 3.11 6.55 -4.79
N ALA A 532 4.09 6.54 -5.69
CA ALA A 532 5.48 6.81 -5.34
C ALA A 532 5.66 8.26 -4.84
N ALA A 533 4.99 9.23 -5.47
CA ALA A 533 5.02 10.63 -5.05
C ALA A 533 4.48 10.84 -3.62
N ILE A 534 3.49 10.05 -3.22
CA ILE A 534 2.97 10.07 -1.85
C ILE A 534 3.94 9.39 -0.89
N ARG A 535 4.45 8.20 -1.25
CA ARG A 535 5.27 7.39 -0.33
C ARG A 535 6.63 7.99 0.01
N VAL A 536 7.18 8.84 -0.85
CA VAL A 536 8.44 9.53 -0.52
C VAL A 536 8.30 10.42 0.73
N HIS A 537 7.12 10.96 0.98
CA HIS A 537 6.83 11.77 2.16
C HIS A 537 6.67 10.94 3.44
N ASP A 538 6.47 9.62 3.31
CA ASP A 538 6.48 8.67 4.43
C ASP A 538 7.87 8.10 4.70
N PHE A 539 8.92 8.63 4.09
CA PHE A 539 10.29 8.10 4.16
C PHE A 539 10.37 6.63 3.73
N SER A 540 9.52 6.24 2.79
CA SER A 540 9.38 4.87 2.30
C SER A 540 9.41 4.82 0.78
N ARG A 541 9.34 3.63 0.23
CA ARG A 541 9.22 3.36 -1.20
C ARG A 541 7.96 2.59 -1.50
N ILE A 542 7.61 2.54 -2.76
CA ILE A 542 6.60 1.63 -3.28
C ILE A 542 7.25 0.73 -4.33
N GLU A 543 6.84 -0.51 -4.38
CA GLU A 543 7.13 -1.39 -5.50
C GLU A 543 6.20 -1.02 -6.66
N PHE A 544 6.72 -0.95 -7.90
CA PHE A 544 6.02 -0.37 -9.07
C PHE A 544 4.99 -1.31 -9.72
N GLY A 545 4.61 -2.38 -9.06
CA GLY A 545 3.57 -3.33 -9.44
C GLY A 545 4.10 -4.63 -10.04
N TRP A 546 3.28 -5.66 -9.99
CA TRP A 546 3.55 -6.99 -10.52
C TRP A 546 3.20 -7.00 -12.00
N LEU A 547 4.20 -6.77 -12.84
CA LEU A 547 4.01 -6.67 -14.29
C LEU A 547 3.89 -8.08 -14.89
N GLY A 548 2.66 -8.53 -15.10
CA GLY A 548 2.34 -9.90 -15.54
C GLY A 548 2.25 -10.11 -17.07
N ASN A 549 2.79 -9.19 -17.89
CA ASN A 549 2.66 -9.22 -19.34
C ASN A 549 3.98 -9.46 -20.07
N TYR A 550 4.95 -10.09 -19.40
CA TYR A 550 6.23 -10.39 -20.05
C TYR A 550 6.07 -11.47 -21.12
N GLY A 551 5.42 -12.57 -20.80
CA GLY A 551 5.20 -13.68 -21.72
C GLY A 551 3.98 -13.52 -22.61
N GLY A 552 3.85 -14.40 -23.61
CA GLY A 552 2.72 -14.45 -24.54
C GLY A 552 1.46 -14.99 -23.89
N SER A 553 0.73 -14.15 -23.17
CA SER A 553 -0.60 -14.45 -22.66
C SER A 553 -1.69 -14.20 -23.71
N LYS A 554 -2.95 -14.55 -23.41
CA LYS A 554 -4.12 -14.15 -24.22
C LYS A 554 -4.23 -12.62 -24.41
N ARG A 555 -3.52 -11.84 -23.59
CA ARG A 555 -3.49 -10.35 -23.61
C ARG A 555 -2.31 -9.79 -24.39
N GLY A 556 -1.44 -10.63 -24.95
CA GLY A 556 -0.23 -10.27 -25.67
C GLY A 556 0.97 -10.05 -24.75
N SER A 557 2.18 -10.06 -25.32
CA SER A 557 3.42 -9.74 -24.63
C SER A 557 3.69 -8.24 -24.72
N ALA A 558 4.18 -7.62 -23.63
CA ALA A 558 4.68 -6.27 -23.66
C ALA A 558 6.03 -6.21 -24.40
N GLY A 559 6.24 -5.16 -25.18
CA GLY A 559 7.49 -4.92 -25.89
C GLY A 559 8.50 -4.12 -25.06
N PRO A 560 9.74 -3.97 -25.58
CA PRO A 560 10.80 -3.23 -24.90
C PRO A 560 10.43 -1.80 -24.55
N ASP A 561 9.65 -1.12 -25.38
CA ASP A 561 9.19 0.25 -25.15
C ASP A 561 8.27 0.38 -23.93
N VAL A 562 7.45 -0.63 -23.63
CA VAL A 562 6.59 -0.66 -22.45
C VAL A 562 7.43 -0.85 -21.19
N PHE A 563 8.35 -1.80 -21.19
CA PHE A 563 9.25 -2.03 -20.05
C PHE A 563 10.17 -0.83 -19.81
N GLU A 564 10.68 -0.19 -20.88
CA GLU A 564 11.49 1.01 -20.76
C GLU A 564 10.71 2.17 -20.16
N TYR A 565 9.46 2.36 -20.59
CA TYR A 565 8.59 3.38 -20.03
C TYR A 565 8.44 3.23 -18.51
N ILE A 566 8.06 2.04 -18.05
CA ILE A 566 7.82 1.76 -16.63
C ILE A 566 9.12 1.79 -15.84
N ALA A 567 10.18 1.14 -16.31
CA ALA A 567 11.47 1.10 -15.62
C ALA A 567 12.11 2.49 -15.47
N SER A 568 11.96 3.36 -16.47
CA SER A 568 12.43 4.74 -16.40
C SER A 568 11.72 5.56 -15.33
N ARG A 569 10.40 5.38 -15.17
CA ARG A 569 9.61 6.05 -14.10
C ARG A 569 9.96 5.47 -12.73
N ALA A 570 10.05 4.15 -12.60
CA ALA A 570 10.50 3.51 -11.37
C ALA A 570 11.88 4.04 -10.95
N ALA A 571 12.82 4.16 -11.91
CA ALA A 571 14.14 4.73 -11.67
C ALA A 571 14.08 6.21 -11.25
N ALA A 572 13.17 7.00 -11.80
CA ALA A 572 12.99 8.40 -11.42
C ALA A 572 12.58 8.57 -9.96
N TRP A 573 11.79 7.65 -9.43
CA TRP A 573 11.36 7.63 -8.03
C TRP A 573 12.27 6.81 -7.12
N ASP A 574 13.36 6.22 -7.63
CA ASP A 574 14.24 5.27 -6.93
C ASP A 574 13.44 4.10 -6.31
N CYS A 575 12.43 3.64 -7.03
CA CYS A 575 11.55 2.55 -6.63
C CYS A 575 11.92 1.25 -7.35
N PRO A 576 11.84 0.08 -6.70
CA PRO A 576 11.95 -1.21 -7.36
C PRO A 576 10.70 -1.50 -8.20
N LEU A 577 10.82 -2.44 -9.09
CA LEU A 577 9.71 -3.03 -9.84
C LEU A 577 9.80 -4.56 -9.83
N SER A 578 8.71 -5.22 -10.14
CA SER A 578 8.68 -6.67 -10.27
C SER A 578 8.06 -7.13 -11.58
N ILE A 579 8.52 -8.29 -12.02
CA ILE A 579 7.93 -9.02 -13.14
C ILE A 579 7.41 -10.35 -12.60
N GLN A 580 6.12 -10.61 -12.82
CA GLN A 580 5.50 -11.89 -12.47
C GLN A 580 5.40 -12.78 -13.71
N MET A 581 5.92 -14.00 -13.62
CA MET A 581 5.83 -14.94 -14.73
C MET A 581 6.00 -16.41 -14.31
N ARG A 582 5.49 -17.29 -15.14
CA ARG A 582 5.72 -18.74 -15.05
C ARG A 582 6.99 -19.13 -15.80
N ALA A 583 7.54 -20.30 -15.47
CA ALA A 583 8.72 -20.84 -16.17
C ALA A 583 8.53 -20.94 -17.69
N THR A 584 7.32 -21.23 -18.16
CA THR A 584 6.97 -21.30 -19.59
C THR A 584 6.94 -19.95 -20.29
N GLU A 585 6.91 -18.86 -19.54
CA GLU A 585 6.82 -17.49 -20.05
C GLU A 585 8.20 -16.84 -20.21
N LEU A 586 9.24 -17.40 -19.58
CA LEU A 586 10.59 -16.84 -19.58
C LEU A 586 11.15 -16.64 -20.99
N GLU A 587 10.87 -17.57 -21.89
CA GLU A 587 11.35 -17.55 -23.29
C GLU A 587 10.22 -17.25 -24.30
N SER A 588 8.98 -17.04 -23.84
CA SER A 588 7.84 -16.88 -24.75
C SER A 588 7.66 -15.47 -25.31
N ASN A 589 8.34 -14.47 -24.74
CA ASN A 589 8.31 -13.12 -25.29
C ASN A 589 9.16 -13.06 -26.56
N PRO A 590 8.57 -12.71 -27.72
CA PRO A 590 9.31 -12.65 -28.98
C PRO A 590 10.41 -11.57 -28.97
N ARG A 591 10.37 -10.65 -28.00
CA ARG A 591 11.37 -9.59 -27.78
C ARG A 591 12.03 -9.73 -26.40
N GLY A 592 12.09 -10.93 -25.86
CA GLY A 592 12.56 -11.21 -24.52
C GLY A 592 13.96 -10.65 -24.22
N ASP A 593 14.91 -10.83 -25.15
CA ASP A 593 16.28 -10.34 -24.98
C ASP A 593 16.36 -8.80 -24.91
N ASP A 594 15.56 -8.11 -25.72
CA ASP A 594 15.50 -6.64 -25.69
C ASP A 594 14.82 -6.14 -24.42
N CYS A 595 13.75 -6.80 -23.97
CA CYS A 595 13.08 -6.47 -22.72
C CYS A 595 14.04 -6.62 -21.53
N VAL A 596 14.79 -7.72 -21.49
CA VAL A 596 15.78 -8.00 -20.45
C VAL A 596 16.91 -6.97 -20.46
N GLU A 597 17.41 -6.59 -21.65
CA GLU A 597 18.41 -5.53 -21.78
C GLU A 597 17.91 -4.17 -21.25
N VAL A 598 16.68 -3.81 -21.59
CA VAL A 598 16.05 -2.58 -21.12
C VAL A 598 15.91 -2.58 -19.59
N LEU A 599 15.38 -3.65 -19.02
CA LEU A 599 15.25 -3.80 -17.58
C LEU A 599 16.60 -3.68 -16.87
N ARG A 600 17.62 -4.39 -17.35
CA ARG A 600 18.97 -4.35 -16.81
C ARG A 600 19.56 -2.95 -16.88
N THR A 601 19.43 -2.28 -18.00
CA THR A 601 19.96 -0.93 -18.20
C THR A 601 19.41 0.06 -17.18
N TRP A 602 18.11 0.06 -16.98
CA TRP A 602 17.46 0.97 -16.03
C TRP A 602 17.72 0.60 -14.57
N GLU A 603 17.79 -0.68 -14.26
CA GLU A 603 18.10 -1.16 -12.90
C GLU A 603 19.55 -0.80 -12.52
N GLU A 604 20.52 -1.05 -13.40
CA GLU A 604 21.92 -0.67 -13.21
C GLU A 604 22.09 0.86 -13.09
N ALA A 605 21.38 1.64 -13.92
CA ALA A 605 21.45 3.09 -13.85
C ALA A 605 20.87 3.62 -12.53
N ARG A 606 19.76 3.05 -12.07
CA ARG A 606 19.10 3.42 -10.82
C ARG A 606 19.96 3.07 -9.61
N LEU A 607 20.39 1.81 -9.50
CA LEU A 607 21.17 1.33 -8.35
C LEU A 607 22.57 1.96 -8.32
N GLY A 608 23.18 2.19 -9.49
CA GLY A 608 24.48 2.81 -9.65
C GLY A 608 24.48 4.35 -9.49
N GLY A 609 23.33 4.97 -9.17
CA GLY A 609 23.25 6.42 -8.95
C GLY A 609 23.51 7.26 -10.21
N LYS A 610 23.25 6.70 -11.41
CA LYS A 610 23.51 7.38 -12.68
C LYS A 610 22.52 8.49 -13.03
N LEU A 611 21.39 8.54 -12.33
CA LEU A 611 20.34 9.53 -12.55
C LEU A 611 20.55 10.74 -11.63
N THR A 612 20.78 11.90 -12.23
CA THR A 612 20.76 13.17 -11.50
C THR A 612 19.35 13.56 -11.12
N GLU A 613 19.18 14.51 -10.19
CA GLU A 613 17.84 15.01 -9.85
C GLU A 613 17.17 15.71 -11.04
N ALA A 614 17.93 16.34 -11.92
CA ALA A 614 17.40 16.90 -13.18
C ALA A 614 16.81 15.80 -14.08
N HIS A 615 17.50 14.68 -14.23
CA HIS A 615 17.00 13.52 -14.98
C HIS A 615 15.72 12.96 -14.34
N ARG A 616 15.70 12.82 -13.01
CA ARG A 616 14.53 12.33 -12.28
C ARG A 616 13.31 13.24 -12.47
N ARG A 617 13.49 14.56 -12.42
CA ARG A 617 12.40 15.53 -12.67
C ARG A 617 11.82 15.40 -14.06
N LEU A 618 12.65 15.21 -15.09
CA LEU A 618 12.17 14.98 -16.45
C LEU A 618 11.30 13.72 -16.57
N LEU A 619 11.69 12.65 -15.88
CA LEU A 619 10.97 11.38 -15.89
C LEU A 619 9.71 11.39 -15.02
N ARG A 620 9.63 12.26 -14.00
CA ARG A 620 8.46 12.45 -13.13
C ARG A 620 7.44 13.42 -13.73
N ASN A 621 7.21 13.37 -15.01
CA ASN A 621 6.42 14.37 -15.72
C ASN A 621 4.89 14.18 -15.65
N VAL A 622 4.43 13.14 -14.94
CA VAL A 622 3.01 12.94 -14.67
C VAL A 622 2.58 13.84 -13.52
N LYS A 623 1.58 14.68 -13.76
CA LYS A 623 1.01 15.55 -12.73
C LYS A 623 0.07 14.73 -11.84
N PRO A 624 0.41 14.45 -10.58
CA PRO A 624 -0.48 13.72 -9.70
C PRO A 624 -1.74 14.55 -9.42
N SER A 625 -2.87 13.89 -9.42
CA SER A 625 -4.11 14.46 -8.91
C SER A 625 -4.10 14.30 -7.39
N GLN A 626 -4.07 15.42 -6.71
CA GLN A 626 -3.74 15.48 -5.31
C GLN A 626 -4.64 14.73 -4.36
N GLU A 627 -5.89 15.11 -4.20
CA GLU A 627 -6.77 14.52 -3.18
C GLU A 627 -7.18 13.09 -3.52
N HIS A 628 -7.35 12.80 -4.79
CA HIS A 628 -7.81 11.50 -5.24
C HIS A 628 -6.80 10.38 -4.98
N TYR A 629 -5.50 10.68 -5.06
CA TYR A 629 -4.43 9.72 -4.80
C TYR A 629 -3.96 9.70 -3.35
N VAL A 630 -4.09 10.81 -2.63
CA VAL A 630 -3.66 10.90 -1.23
C VAL A 630 -4.53 10.06 -0.29
N THR A 631 -5.82 9.97 -0.54
CA THR A 631 -6.74 9.17 0.26
C THR A 631 -6.71 7.67 -0.08
N CYS A 632 -6.03 7.30 -1.16
CA CYS A 632 -5.99 5.94 -1.65
C CYS A 632 -4.63 5.31 -1.36
N PHE A 633 -4.52 4.50 -0.34
CA PHE A 633 -3.35 3.64 -0.10
C PHE A 633 -3.13 2.64 -1.24
N HIS A 634 -4.17 2.42 -1.99
CA HIS A 634 -4.25 1.52 -3.11
C HIS A 634 -4.89 2.26 -4.27
N ALA A 635 -4.49 1.95 -5.44
CA ALA A 635 -5.04 2.49 -6.66
C ALA A 635 -6.42 1.91 -7.04
N PHE A 636 -7.04 1.16 -6.19
CA PHE A 636 -8.32 0.51 -6.46
C PHE A 636 -9.44 1.46 -6.92
N PRO A 637 -9.68 2.61 -6.29
CA PRO A 637 -10.70 3.54 -6.79
C PRO A 637 -10.44 4.00 -8.22
N ILE A 638 -9.17 4.21 -8.57
CA ILE A 638 -8.76 4.62 -9.92
C ILE A 638 -8.92 3.46 -10.89
N TRP A 639 -8.52 2.27 -10.47
CA TRP A 639 -8.68 1.04 -11.21
C TRP A 639 -10.14 0.72 -11.50
N GLU A 640 -11.02 0.80 -10.51
CA GLU A 640 -12.45 0.56 -10.66
C GLU A 640 -13.09 1.53 -11.63
N HIS A 641 -12.75 2.82 -11.56
CA HIS A 641 -13.22 3.83 -12.48
C HIS A 641 -12.69 3.62 -13.91
N TYR A 642 -11.45 3.14 -14.02
CA TYR A 642 -10.83 2.88 -15.32
C TYR A 642 -11.35 1.58 -15.96
N ALA A 643 -11.72 0.58 -15.17
CA ALA A 643 -12.03 -0.76 -15.67
C ALA A 643 -13.50 -1.00 -16.00
N LYS A 644 -14.45 -0.31 -15.38
CA LYS A 644 -15.89 -0.64 -15.50
C LYS A 644 -16.48 -0.36 -16.86
N ASP A 645 -16.08 0.70 -17.52
CA ASP A 645 -16.63 1.13 -18.81
C ASP A 645 -15.59 1.57 -19.84
N GLY A 646 -14.30 1.48 -19.50
CA GLY A 646 -13.20 1.96 -20.35
C GLY A 646 -13.12 3.48 -20.48
N THR A 647 -13.93 4.25 -19.73
CA THR A 647 -13.89 5.70 -19.75
C THR A 647 -12.98 6.24 -18.66
N LEU A 648 -12.20 7.25 -19.02
CA LEU A 648 -11.32 7.96 -18.09
C LEU A 648 -12.09 9.08 -17.40
N THR A 649 -11.86 9.26 -16.11
CA THR A 649 -12.31 10.46 -15.40
C THR A 649 -11.69 11.72 -16.01
N PRO A 650 -12.27 12.90 -15.81
CA PRO A 650 -11.66 14.15 -16.29
C PRO A 650 -10.22 14.33 -15.80
N VAL A 651 -9.95 13.99 -14.54
CA VAL A 651 -8.61 14.06 -13.93
C VAL A 651 -7.63 13.11 -14.61
N GLN A 652 -8.03 11.87 -14.83
CA GLN A 652 -7.20 10.89 -15.54
C GLN A 652 -6.89 11.33 -16.97
N ARG A 653 -7.87 11.90 -17.68
CA ARG A 653 -7.66 12.49 -19.01
C ARG A 653 -6.65 13.62 -18.98
N GLU A 654 -6.73 14.51 -18.00
CA GLU A 654 -5.77 15.61 -17.86
C GLU A 654 -4.35 15.10 -17.62
N ILE A 655 -4.18 14.09 -16.75
CA ILE A 655 -2.86 13.47 -16.49
C ILE A 655 -2.30 12.86 -17.76
N LEU A 656 -3.08 12.07 -18.49
CA LEU A 656 -2.64 11.41 -19.71
C LEU A 656 -2.36 12.40 -20.84
N ALA A 657 -3.10 13.50 -20.94
CA ALA A 657 -2.86 14.54 -21.94
C ALA A 657 -1.52 15.28 -21.72
N GLN A 658 -1.03 15.30 -20.49
CA GLN A 658 0.27 15.89 -20.15
C GLN A 658 1.42 14.88 -20.17
N ARG A 659 1.15 13.62 -20.52
CA ARG A 659 2.14 12.56 -20.57
C ARG A 659 3.24 12.86 -21.58
N ARG A 660 4.48 12.75 -21.12
CA ARG A 660 5.67 12.82 -21.96
C ARG A 660 6.54 11.61 -21.72
N GLU A 661 7.11 11.06 -22.77
CA GLU A 661 8.01 9.93 -22.68
C GLU A 661 9.46 10.38 -22.74
N HIS A 662 10.27 9.87 -21.83
CA HIS A 662 11.71 10.13 -21.79
C HIS A 662 12.48 8.82 -21.86
N HIS A 663 13.66 8.92 -22.46
CA HIS A 663 14.55 7.80 -22.65
C HIS A 663 15.95 8.15 -22.16
N LEU A 664 16.62 7.22 -21.50
CA LEU A 664 18.03 7.34 -21.18
C LEU A 664 18.83 6.92 -22.42
N PHE A 665 19.33 7.88 -23.17
CA PHE A 665 20.17 7.62 -24.31
C PHE A 665 21.51 7.06 -23.83
N ILE A 666 21.90 5.89 -24.39
CA ILE A 666 23.08 5.17 -23.99
C ILE A 666 23.87 4.86 -25.24
N ASN A 667 25.07 5.40 -25.33
CA ASN A 667 26.14 4.90 -26.20
C ASN A 667 27.44 4.81 -25.41
N GLU A 668 28.50 4.35 -26.02
CA GLU A 668 29.79 4.17 -25.34
C GLU A 668 30.38 5.50 -24.81
N GLN A 669 29.98 6.62 -25.39
CA GLN A 669 30.50 7.95 -25.10
C GLN A 669 29.60 8.78 -24.20
N ASP A 670 28.25 8.61 -24.30
CA ASP A 670 27.23 9.51 -23.70
C ASP A 670 26.21 8.77 -22.85
N ARG A 671 26.67 8.00 -21.93
CA ARG A 671 25.83 7.17 -21.05
C ARG A 671 25.02 7.99 -20.11
N HIS A 672 24.25 8.76 -20.16
CA HIS A 672 23.44 9.43 -19.10
C HIS A 672 22.67 10.64 -19.64
N GLU A 673 22.54 10.77 -20.94
CA GLU A 673 21.73 11.83 -21.49
C GLU A 673 20.26 11.42 -21.48
N MET A 674 19.43 12.19 -20.75
CA MET A 674 17.99 12.04 -20.80
C MET A 674 17.44 12.82 -21.96
N VAL A 675 16.68 12.17 -22.83
CA VAL A 675 16.07 12.76 -24.00
C VAL A 675 14.56 12.55 -23.97
N GLU A 676 13.77 13.56 -24.39
CA GLU A 676 12.35 13.41 -24.63
C GLU A 676 12.18 12.67 -25.96
N ILE A 677 11.37 11.60 -25.98
CA ILE A 677 11.09 10.82 -27.18
C ILE A 677 9.64 11.02 -27.62
N LYS A 678 9.43 11.00 -28.94
CA LYS A 678 8.10 11.03 -29.54
C LYS A 678 7.96 9.89 -30.55
N GLU A 679 6.80 9.23 -30.54
CA GLU A 679 6.56 8.13 -31.44
C GLU A 679 6.61 8.58 -32.91
N VAL A 680 7.27 7.80 -33.76
CA VAL A 680 7.24 7.99 -35.21
C VAL A 680 5.97 7.34 -35.76
N PRO A 681 5.09 8.07 -36.43
CA PRO A 681 3.91 7.46 -37.06
C PRO A 681 4.35 6.60 -38.26
N LEU A 682 4.44 5.30 -38.03
CA LEU A 682 4.76 4.31 -39.06
C LEU A 682 3.48 3.86 -39.79
N ALA A 683 3.66 3.31 -41.01
CA ALA A 683 2.55 2.75 -41.75
C ALA A 683 1.85 1.60 -41.00
N PRO A 684 0.52 1.43 -41.11
CA PRO A 684 -0.19 0.30 -40.53
C PRO A 684 0.44 -1.03 -40.98
N GLY A 685 0.70 -1.92 -40.02
CA GLY A 685 1.38 -3.21 -40.30
C GLY A 685 2.90 -3.11 -40.41
N SER A 686 3.52 -1.95 -40.14
CA SER A 686 4.98 -1.83 -40.08
C SER A 686 5.59 -2.87 -39.18
N PRO A 687 6.67 -3.56 -39.62
CA PRO A 687 7.40 -4.48 -38.75
C PRO A 687 8.24 -3.79 -37.68
N PHE A 688 8.19 -2.45 -37.61
CA PHE A 688 8.98 -1.66 -36.69
C PHE A 688 8.13 -0.90 -35.70
N LYS A 689 8.75 -0.55 -34.57
CA LYS A 689 8.32 0.48 -33.64
C LYS A 689 9.46 1.50 -33.47
N ALA A 690 9.17 2.77 -33.58
CA ALA A 690 10.21 3.80 -33.61
C ALA A 690 9.79 5.06 -32.84
N PHE A 691 10.77 5.68 -32.19
CA PHE A 691 10.63 6.96 -31.52
C PHE A 691 11.76 7.88 -31.94
N TRP A 692 11.47 9.15 -32.23
CA TRP A 692 12.50 10.11 -32.52
C TRP A 692 12.82 10.99 -31.30
N PHE A 693 14.04 11.51 -31.27
CA PHE A 693 14.51 12.49 -30.30
C PHE A 693 15.63 13.35 -30.85
N GLN A 694 15.90 14.47 -30.18
CA GLN A 694 17.04 15.33 -30.44
C GLN A 694 17.93 15.40 -29.22
N ARG A 695 19.23 15.58 -29.43
CA ARG A 695 20.21 15.69 -28.35
C ARG A 695 20.60 17.15 -28.15
N ALA A 696 20.79 17.56 -26.88
CA ALA A 696 21.21 18.92 -26.55
C ALA A 696 22.54 19.30 -27.16
N ALA A 697 23.44 18.33 -27.35
CA ALA A 697 24.77 18.56 -27.91
C ALA A 697 24.84 18.60 -29.45
N GLN A 698 23.76 18.22 -30.16
CA GLN A 698 23.74 18.07 -31.64
C GLN A 698 22.40 18.53 -32.21
N HIS A 699 22.16 19.82 -32.22
CA HIS A 699 20.89 20.45 -32.60
C HIS A 699 20.44 20.27 -34.04
N GLY A 700 21.31 19.88 -34.97
CA GLY A 700 20.95 19.66 -36.38
C GLY A 700 20.53 18.25 -36.73
N ASP A 701 20.75 17.30 -35.84
CA ASP A 701 20.54 15.86 -36.08
C ASP A 701 19.27 15.36 -35.41
N THR A 702 18.59 14.43 -36.08
CA THR A 702 17.48 13.69 -35.48
C THR A 702 17.90 12.25 -35.25
N TYR A 703 17.65 11.78 -34.06
CA TYR A 703 17.91 10.40 -33.64
C TYR A 703 16.60 9.62 -33.62
N VAL A 704 16.66 8.35 -33.98
CA VAL A 704 15.53 7.44 -33.93
C VAL A 704 15.93 6.21 -33.13
N LEU A 705 15.17 5.97 -32.06
CA LEU A 705 15.20 4.71 -31.32
C LEU A 705 14.23 3.76 -32.00
N ILE A 706 14.69 2.60 -32.46
CA ILE A 706 13.92 1.67 -33.29
C ILE A 706 14.11 0.20 -32.89
N TRP A 707 13.03 -0.55 -32.91
CA TRP A 707 12.98 -2.01 -32.77
C TRP A 707 12.23 -2.64 -33.92
N ALA A 708 12.51 -3.90 -34.25
CA ALA A 708 11.57 -4.72 -35.00
C ALA A 708 10.44 -5.20 -34.08
N ALA A 709 9.21 -5.21 -34.54
CA ALA A 709 8.06 -5.63 -33.74
C ALA A 709 8.09 -7.13 -33.42
N ARG A 710 8.72 -7.93 -34.30
CA ARG A 710 8.94 -9.38 -34.13
C ARG A 710 10.26 -9.78 -34.76
N GLY A 711 11.07 -10.54 -34.04
CA GLY A 711 12.35 -11.07 -34.56
C GLY A 711 13.27 -9.97 -35.13
N ALA A 712 13.65 -10.10 -36.39
CA ALA A 712 14.40 -9.10 -37.14
C ALA A 712 13.69 -8.77 -38.44
N ALA A 713 13.78 -7.50 -38.86
CA ALA A 713 13.24 -7.04 -40.14
C ALA A 713 14.24 -6.13 -40.83
N GLU A 714 14.20 -6.09 -42.16
CA GLU A 714 15.08 -5.25 -42.98
C GLU A 714 14.44 -3.87 -43.15
N LEU A 715 15.12 -2.84 -42.66
CA LEU A 715 14.78 -1.43 -42.88
C LEU A 715 15.50 -0.96 -44.15
N ARG A 716 14.79 -0.65 -45.20
CA ARG A 716 15.31 -0.10 -46.44
C ARG A 716 15.18 1.41 -46.48
N LEU A 717 16.30 2.09 -46.51
CA LEU A 717 16.36 3.55 -46.62
C LEU A 717 16.60 3.97 -48.08
N PRO A 718 15.93 5.00 -48.58
CA PRO A 718 16.23 5.54 -49.91
C PRO A 718 17.65 6.11 -49.97
N VAL A 719 18.51 5.58 -50.79
CA VAL A 719 19.96 5.73 -50.77
C VAL A 719 20.50 7.11 -51.16
N ALA A 720 19.72 7.92 -51.87
CA ALA A 720 20.29 9.06 -52.63
C ALA A 720 20.74 10.24 -51.78
N ALA A 721 20.43 10.31 -50.48
CA ALA A 721 20.69 11.52 -49.69
C ALA A 721 21.01 11.32 -48.20
N LEU A 722 21.12 10.10 -47.68
CA LEU A 722 21.09 9.89 -46.23
C LEU A 722 22.45 9.53 -45.64
N ARG A 723 23.01 10.45 -44.88
CA ARG A 723 24.07 10.19 -43.92
C ARG A 723 23.44 9.63 -42.64
N VAL A 724 23.15 8.31 -42.62
CA VAL A 724 22.60 7.65 -41.46
C VAL A 724 23.68 6.84 -40.76
N THR A 725 23.83 7.07 -39.49
CA THR A 725 24.70 6.29 -38.62
C THR A 725 23.88 5.34 -37.77
N VAL A 726 24.23 4.09 -37.71
CA VAL A 726 23.59 3.06 -36.88
C VAL A 726 24.42 2.84 -35.63
N MET A 727 23.77 3.04 -34.47
CA MET A 727 24.40 2.81 -33.18
C MET A 727 23.64 1.73 -32.43
N ARG A 728 24.36 0.86 -31.75
CA ARG A 728 23.80 -0.10 -30.80
C ARG A 728 24.18 0.30 -29.38
N PRO A 729 23.30 0.17 -28.40
CA PRO A 729 23.71 0.29 -27.02
C PRO A 729 24.87 -0.65 -26.75
N PHE A 730 25.98 -0.14 -26.22
CA PHE A 730 27.23 -0.89 -25.96
C PHE A 730 27.89 -1.54 -27.20
N GLY A 731 27.45 -1.21 -28.42
CA GLY A 731 27.98 -1.75 -29.64
C GLY A 731 28.69 -0.72 -30.51
N LYS A 732 29.41 -1.19 -31.55
CA LYS A 732 30.11 -0.31 -32.49
C LYS A 732 29.14 0.50 -33.33
N THR A 733 29.44 1.76 -33.52
CA THR A 733 28.75 2.63 -34.47
C THR A 733 29.23 2.33 -35.90
N VAL A 734 28.31 2.21 -36.81
CA VAL A 734 28.61 1.93 -38.23
C VAL A 734 27.81 2.87 -39.13
N GLU A 735 28.36 3.26 -40.28
CA GLU A 735 27.57 3.97 -41.29
C GLU A 735 26.54 3.05 -41.93
N ALA A 736 25.34 3.57 -42.14
CA ALA A 736 24.26 2.79 -42.71
C ALA A 736 24.47 2.57 -44.22
N ARG A 737 24.22 1.35 -44.65
CA ARG A 737 23.99 0.99 -46.06
C ARG A 737 22.49 1.17 -46.39
N SER A 738 22.13 1.02 -47.65
CA SER A 738 20.72 1.13 -48.11
C SER A 738 19.74 0.17 -47.42
N ALA A 739 20.24 -0.88 -46.79
CA ALA A 739 19.45 -1.82 -46.02
C ALA A 739 20.11 -2.08 -44.67
N ILE A 740 19.32 -2.02 -43.60
CA ILE A 740 19.75 -2.23 -42.22
C ILE A 740 18.86 -3.32 -41.62
N THR A 741 19.46 -4.36 -41.13
CA THR A 741 18.72 -5.38 -40.35
C THR A 741 18.49 -4.82 -38.93
N ILE A 742 17.24 -4.54 -38.61
CA ILE A 742 16.78 -4.12 -37.28
C ILE A 742 16.22 -5.36 -36.58
N GLY A 743 16.84 -5.76 -35.52
CA GLY A 743 16.33 -6.79 -34.63
C GLY A 743 16.11 -6.19 -33.26
N ASN A 744 17.18 -6.06 -32.53
CA ASN A 744 17.24 -5.46 -31.23
C ASN A 744 17.21 -3.93 -31.31
N ARG A 745 17.18 -3.28 -30.15
CA ARG A 745 17.20 -1.83 -30.02
C ARG A 745 18.38 -1.22 -30.77
N HIS A 746 18.10 -0.31 -31.68
CA HIS A 746 19.08 0.46 -32.44
C HIS A 746 18.78 1.93 -32.30
N TYR A 747 19.84 2.77 -32.46
CA TYR A 747 19.69 4.19 -32.71
C TYR A 747 20.11 4.46 -34.16
N LEU A 748 19.29 5.23 -34.86
CA LEU A 748 19.62 5.75 -36.18
C LEU A 748 19.83 7.25 -36.05
N GLN A 749 21.02 7.76 -36.36
CA GLN A 749 21.30 9.18 -36.41
C GLN A 749 21.13 9.67 -37.85
N PHE A 750 20.18 10.57 -38.06
CA PHE A 750 19.94 11.26 -39.32
C PHE A 750 20.56 12.65 -39.23
N ARG A 751 21.70 12.85 -39.92
CA ARG A 751 22.42 14.10 -39.89
C ARG A 751 21.74 15.18 -40.75
N ASP A 752 21.64 16.38 -40.24
CA ASP A 752 21.05 17.55 -40.86
C ASP A 752 19.59 17.33 -41.36
N MET A 753 18.83 16.54 -40.61
CA MET A 753 17.43 16.26 -40.93
C MET A 753 16.51 16.59 -39.76
N THR A 754 15.41 17.27 -40.03
CA THR A 754 14.40 17.62 -39.00
C THR A 754 13.60 16.40 -38.57
N PRO A 755 13.01 16.40 -37.37
CA PRO A 755 12.13 15.32 -36.91
C PRO A 755 10.97 15.02 -37.85
N GLU A 756 10.36 16.05 -38.43
CA GLU A 756 9.26 15.91 -39.41
C GLU A 756 9.75 15.24 -40.67
N GLY A 757 10.94 15.60 -41.14
CA GLY A 757 11.58 14.99 -42.31
C GLY A 757 11.83 13.48 -42.09
N VAL A 758 12.36 13.12 -40.92
CA VAL A 758 12.59 11.73 -40.53
C VAL A 758 11.29 10.97 -40.37
N ALA A 759 10.30 11.54 -39.71
CA ALA A 759 8.98 10.92 -39.52
C ALA A 759 8.29 10.64 -40.86
N LYS A 760 8.35 11.61 -41.80
CA LYS A 760 7.82 11.46 -43.17
C LYS A 760 8.55 10.34 -43.93
N LEU A 761 9.87 10.31 -43.81
CA LEU A 761 10.71 9.27 -44.44
C LEU A 761 10.34 7.88 -43.94
N LEU A 762 10.38 7.68 -42.65
CA LEU A 762 10.11 6.35 -42.05
C LEU A 762 8.65 5.93 -42.21
N GLY A 763 7.70 6.89 -42.15
CA GLY A 763 6.26 6.66 -42.38
C GLY A 763 5.95 6.27 -43.82
N SER A 764 6.80 6.62 -44.81
CA SER A 764 6.65 6.24 -46.20
C SER A 764 7.19 4.84 -46.54
N ILE A 765 7.92 4.21 -45.65
CA ILE A 765 8.48 2.87 -45.84
C ILE A 765 7.35 1.86 -45.74
N LYS A 766 7.05 1.21 -46.84
CA LYS A 766 6.05 0.14 -46.88
C LYS A 766 6.58 -1.09 -46.13
N PRO A 767 5.67 -1.85 -45.49
CA PRO A 767 6.00 -3.09 -44.80
C PRO A 767 6.75 -4.10 -45.67
#